data_e84432b6cd903bfae030570f7acabea1
#
_entry.id   e84432b6cd903bfae030570f7acabea1
#
_cell.length_a   1.000
_cell.length_b   1.000
_cell.length_c   1.000
_cell.angle_alpha   90.00
_cell.angle_beta   90.00
_cell.angle_gamma   90.00
#
_symmetry.space_group_name_H-M   'P 1'
#
loop_
_entity.id
_entity.type
_entity.pdbx_description
1 polymer ?
#
loop_
_entity_poly.entity_id
_entity_poly.type
_entity_poly.pdbx_seq_one_letter_code
_entity_poly.pdbx_strand_id
1 'polypeptide(L)'
;MTLADAQLWILKLFRLHPETQDLHFDGLFKAFPPDFEPDENSPEFYLEYLDWETRIFDTDRSWTSFLNKLKRKNVMQQLMLYVDCSELKHYDVLLKAVPDGCYSQPSPVLLPRSLDHVHLHFLDDRLEIMSPKEIAAYIASNWGIQGSPPEVCRLKQKALELRFGTYYDSYNFIPRLLKGIVRANPGSFVDIEDTEVVGCEGFRFLHRIFWALAQGIHAFRYCRPALCVKGTPLCERYQGVLLTALAVDANDCLVPVAFAIAESETKESWLWFLRNVKQAVVKKRSRVCIIHDCKAELVNAVDDIQNNPEEQHPWKDVQSRWCMQHLAENFLAYFEDKKLMTLFKKLCQQKQGSKFADIWKELDELTLKCAAEKKREEAELGEEGNRGVGSQIKIMNFSGWIHLKPKEKWSLLYDTNNARYGIMGIDMSDAYKHDHVLKGILCLPLSAIVKVTFNRMVEYFKNTSAAANEAINNPAIKFPQRVQDGMDLKMQKARMHQVICMNPKNKNVVLGDDVAKYVVQSGHKRVAVRLYTKSTGTMKNSGGCTVKKRAACSCNKLRLLHRPCSHVMAVCSQIGVSTSTYMSRYYSLSYLGNTWSAKFVLPDNLHDYHQLIDQFSYIYSSESKMPTWIPDKKLECGLPVFLTSDFTETGTDVEEQE
;
A
#
# COMPACT_ATOMS: atom_id res chain seq x y z
N MET A 1 15.88 2.41 46.60
CA MET A 1 15.97 3.65 45.79
C MET A 1 15.70 4.79 46.78
N THR A 2 16.69 5.63 47.04
CA THR A 2 16.53 6.86 47.85
C THR A 2 15.77 7.91 47.05
N LEU A 3 15.33 8.96 47.71
CA LEU A 3 14.71 10.11 46.99
C LEU A 3 15.71 10.72 46.00
N ALA A 4 16.98 10.84 46.43
CA ALA A 4 18.05 11.33 45.53
C ALA A 4 18.29 10.43 44.33
N ASP A 5 18.23 9.09 44.51
CA ASP A 5 18.32 8.15 43.38
C ASP A 5 17.15 8.32 42.41
N ALA A 6 15.94 8.55 42.92
CA ALA A 6 14.75 8.79 42.09
C ALA A 6 14.86 10.11 41.34
N GLN A 7 15.35 11.18 41.97
CA GLN A 7 15.64 12.45 41.35
C GLN A 7 16.68 12.31 40.23
N LEU A 8 17.82 11.69 40.54
CA LEU A 8 18.90 11.46 39.58
C LEU A 8 18.45 10.60 38.38
N TRP A 9 17.61 9.63 38.68
CA TRP A 9 17.04 8.76 37.60
C TRP A 9 16.09 9.52 36.68
N ILE A 10 15.22 10.39 37.22
CA ILE A 10 14.34 11.28 36.40
C ILE A 10 15.18 12.24 35.57
N LEU A 11 16.18 12.89 36.17
CA LEU A 11 17.09 13.77 35.44
C LEU A 11 17.76 13.07 34.26
N LYS A 12 18.26 11.85 34.44
CA LYS A 12 18.86 11.04 33.39
C LYS A 12 17.84 10.63 32.31
N LEU A 13 16.65 10.23 32.74
CA LEU A 13 15.59 9.79 31.80
C LEU A 13 15.14 10.89 30.86
N PHE A 14 15.02 12.12 31.37
CA PHE A 14 14.61 13.27 30.60
C PHE A 14 15.77 14.11 30.07
N ARG A 15 17.03 13.64 30.25
CA ARG A 15 18.25 14.32 29.82
C ARG A 15 18.37 15.76 30.37
N LEU A 16 17.89 15.98 31.59
CA LEU A 16 17.99 17.25 32.30
C LEU A 16 19.34 17.38 32.97
N HIS A 17 19.83 18.60 33.11
CA HIS A 17 21.13 18.84 33.72
C HIS A 17 21.04 18.87 35.25
N PRO A 18 21.78 18.00 35.98
CA PRO A 18 21.63 17.89 37.45
C PRO A 18 21.99 19.17 38.22
N GLU A 19 22.82 20.05 37.66
CA GLU A 19 23.30 21.26 38.32
C GLU A 19 22.38 22.47 38.11
N THR A 20 21.38 22.40 37.23
CA THR A 20 20.53 23.53 36.86
C THR A 20 19.07 23.36 37.26
N GLN A 21 18.71 22.22 37.83
CA GLN A 21 17.31 21.86 38.07
C GLN A 21 17.09 21.37 39.50
N ASP A 22 16.36 22.14 40.29
CA ASP A 22 15.79 21.66 41.57
C ASP A 22 14.50 20.88 41.27
N LEU A 23 14.50 19.61 41.65
CA LEU A 23 13.34 18.76 41.49
C LEU A 23 12.58 18.64 42.79
N HIS A 24 11.39 19.20 42.88
CA HIS A 24 10.44 18.96 43.95
C HIS A 24 9.45 17.89 43.56
N PHE A 25 9.20 16.94 44.44
CA PHE A 25 8.26 15.85 44.22
C PHE A 25 7.03 16.00 45.11
N ASP A 26 5.90 16.24 44.48
CA ASP A 26 4.59 16.11 45.11
C ASP A 26 3.93 14.83 44.58
N GLY A 27 3.62 13.90 45.45
CA GLY A 27 2.98 12.64 45.06
C GLY A 27 1.48 12.70 45.21
N LEU A 28 0.76 12.39 44.14
CA LEU A 28 -0.66 12.09 44.18
C LEU A 28 -0.82 10.58 44.04
N PHE A 29 -1.47 9.94 44.97
CA PHE A 29 -1.69 8.50 44.88
C PHE A 29 -3.15 8.17 45.19
N LYS A 30 -3.65 7.10 44.56
CA LYS A 30 -4.99 6.60 44.81
C LYS A 30 -4.98 5.75 46.07
N ALA A 31 -5.79 6.07 47.07
CA ALA A 31 -5.96 5.31 48.27
C ALA A 31 -7.45 4.96 48.48
N PHE A 32 -7.71 3.83 49.12
CA PHE A 32 -9.08 3.53 49.53
C PHE A 32 -9.46 4.43 50.71
N PRO A 33 -10.75 4.85 50.84
CA PRO A 33 -11.25 5.49 52.02
C PRO A 33 -10.91 4.69 53.28
N PRO A 34 -10.69 5.34 54.44
CA PRO A 34 -10.24 4.66 55.65
C PRO A 34 -11.10 3.49 56.11
N ASP A 35 -12.39 3.51 55.79
CA ASP A 35 -13.39 2.55 56.22
C ASP A 35 -13.74 1.49 55.15
N PHE A 36 -12.95 1.40 54.10
CA PHE A 36 -13.22 0.48 53.00
C PHE A 36 -12.40 -0.80 53.09
N GLU A 37 -13.05 -1.95 53.28
CA GLU A 37 -12.43 -3.28 53.24
C GLU A 37 -12.69 -3.91 51.83
N PRO A 38 -11.63 -4.09 51.02
CA PRO A 38 -11.79 -4.72 49.71
C PRO A 38 -11.94 -6.24 49.83
N ASP A 39 -12.86 -6.82 49.09
CA ASP A 39 -13.00 -8.27 48.92
C ASP A 39 -11.91 -8.80 47.95
N GLU A 40 -11.13 -9.79 48.39
CA GLU A 40 -9.96 -10.33 47.65
C GLU A 40 -10.32 -11.01 46.32
N ASN A 41 -11.60 -11.25 46.04
CA ASN A 41 -12.07 -12.02 44.89
C ASN A 41 -12.45 -11.20 43.63
N SER A 42 -12.40 -9.87 43.67
CA SER A 42 -12.76 -9.01 42.54
C SER A 42 -11.90 -7.75 42.41
N PRO A 43 -10.65 -7.88 42.01
CA PRO A 43 -9.71 -6.74 42.02
C PRO A 43 -10.08 -5.62 41.00
N GLU A 44 -10.82 -5.93 39.93
CA GLU A 44 -11.14 -4.94 38.90
C GLU A 44 -12.30 -3.99 39.28
N PHE A 45 -13.18 -4.41 40.17
CA PHE A 45 -14.36 -3.63 40.58
C PHE A 45 -14.04 -2.44 41.53
N TYR A 46 -12.87 -2.45 42.15
CA TYR A 46 -12.53 -1.47 43.18
C TYR A 46 -11.75 -0.23 42.71
N LEU A 47 -11.36 -0.17 41.43
CA LEU A 47 -10.64 0.98 40.87
C LEU A 47 -11.47 2.28 40.86
N GLU A 48 -12.79 2.17 40.87
CA GLU A 48 -13.72 3.30 40.89
C GLU A 48 -13.85 3.96 42.27
N TYR A 49 -13.50 3.26 43.34
CA TYR A 49 -13.65 3.74 44.74
C TYR A 49 -12.36 4.33 45.31
N LEU A 50 -11.30 4.47 44.52
CA LEU A 50 -10.03 5.02 44.99
C LEU A 50 -10.06 6.56 44.90
N ASP A 51 -9.93 7.21 46.06
CA ASP A 51 -9.74 8.65 46.14
C ASP A 51 -8.28 9.05 45.98
N TRP A 52 -8.04 10.28 45.50
CA TRP A 52 -6.72 10.81 45.32
C TRP A 52 -6.23 11.50 46.59
N GLU A 53 -5.11 11.03 47.19
CA GLU A 53 -4.40 11.69 48.28
C GLU A 53 -3.12 12.34 47.75
N THR A 54 -2.85 13.58 48.18
CA THR A 54 -1.61 14.32 47.90
C THR A 54 -0.60 14.15 49.05
N ARG A 55 0.65 13.84 48.69
CA ARG A 55 1.77 13.82 49.65
C ARG A 55 3.01 14.48 49.06
N ILE A 56 3.65 15.31 49.85
CA ILE A 56 4.93 15.95 49.57
C ILE A 56 6.05 14.99 49.96
N PHE A 57 7.01 14.79 49.08
CA PHE A 57 8.21 13.99 49.34
C PHE A 57 9.41 14.94 49.47
N ASP A 58 9.66 15.41 50.67
CA ASP A 58 10.73 16.32 51.01
C ASP A 58 11.93 15.63 51.62
N THR A 59 11.79 14.40 52.08
CA THR A 59 12.81 13.62 52.75
C THR A 59 12.82 12.16 52.30
N ASP A 60 13.99 11.51 52.40
CA ASP A 60 14.12 10.07 52.19
C ASP A 60 13.21 9.23 53.09
N ARG A 61 12.82 9.77 54.24
CA ARG A 61 11.91 9.09 55.19
C ARG A 61 10.46 9.10 54.64
N SER A 62 10.00 10.21 54.12
CA SER A 62 8.68 10.31 53.48
C SER A 62 8.60 9.43 52.24
N TRP A 63 9.62 9.46 51.41
CA TRP A 63 9.78 8.62 50.21
C TRP A 63 9.83 7.12 50.53
N THR A 64 10.67 6.71 51.49
CA THR A 64 10.81 5.28 51.90
C THR A 64 9.52 4.76 52.55
N SER A 65 8.85 5.57 53.36
CA SER A 65 7.54 5.23 53.92
C SER A 65 6.51 4.95 52.85
N PHE A 66 6.48 5.79 51.82
CA PHE A 66 5.62 5.62 50.68
C PHE A 66 5.92 4.36 49.86
N LEU A 67 7.18 4.11 49.51
CA LEU A 67 7.59 2.88 48.83
C LEU A 67 7.24 1.62 49.60
N ASN A 68 7.37 1.65 50.92
CA ASN A 68 7.01 0.53 51.77
C ASN A 68 5.50 0.29 51.85
N LYS A 69 4.69 1.35 51.76
CA LYS A 69 3.23 1.21 51.61
C LYS A 69 2.83 0.62 50.27
N LEU A 70 3.49 1.01 49.18
CA LEU A 70 3.27 0.43 47.83
C LEU A 70 3.59 -1.07 47.82
N LYS A 71 4.64 -1.52 48.54
CA LYS A 71 5.04 -2.93 48.62
C LYS A 71 4.09 -3.80 49.45
N ARG A 72 3.37 -3.22 50.40
CA ARG A 72 2.52 -3.98 51.36
C ARG A 72 1.11 -4.28 50.81
N LYS A 73 0.68 -3.61 49.79
CA LYS A 73 -0.66 -3.80 49.21
C LYS A 73 -0.50 -4.30 47.76
N ASN A 74 -0.94 -5.54 47.51
CA ASN A 74 -0.97 -6.20 46.19
C ASN A 74 -1.93 -5.53 45.19
N VAL A 75 -2.22 -4.26 45.36
CA VAL A 75 -3.12 -3.51 44.48
C VAL A 75 -2.28 -2.67 43.54
N MET A 76 -2.57 -2.67 42.23
CA MET A 76 -2.00 -1.77 41.24
C MET A 76 -2.21 -0.32 41.68
N GLN A 77 -1.28 0.25 42.40
CA GLN A 77 -1.34 1.66 42.79
C GLN A 77 -0.67 2.49 41.70
N GLN A 78 -1.41 3.46 41.18
CA GLN A 78 -0.87 4.48 40.28
C GLN A 78 -0.36 5.62 41.15
N LEU A 79 0.90 5.98 41.00
CA LEU A 79 1.50 7.16 41.62
C LEU A 79 1.68 8.21 40.53
N MET A 80 1.12 9.39 40.76
CA MET A 80 1.47 10.56 39.97
C MET A 80 2.45 11.41 40.77
N LEU A 81 3.64 11.61 40.21
CA LEU A 81 4.63 12.54 40.75
C LEU A 81 4.54 13.85 39.98
N TYR A 82 4.28 14.93 40.69
CA TYR A 82 4.46 16.27 40.15
C TYR A 82 5.93 16.63 40.30
N VAL A 83 6.57 16.92 39.19
CA VAL A 83 7.95 17.38 39.16
C VAL A 83 7.92 18.85 38.84
N ASP A 84 8.25 19.68 39.85
CA ASP A 84 8.41 21.12 39.66
C ASP A 84 9.80 21.41 39.10
N CYS A 85 9.88 21.42 37.80
CA CYS A 85 11.07 21.77 37.04
C CYS A 85 10.66 22.70 35.90
N SER A 86 11.47 23.73 35.65
CA SER A 86 11.17 24.73 34.62
C SER A 86 10.94 24.13 33.24
N GLU A 87 11.60 23.00 32.92
CA GLU A 87 11.45 22.28 31.66
C GLU A 87 10.31 21.25 31.67
N LEU A 88 9.89 20.75 32.84
CA LEU A 88 8.86 19.73 33.00
C LEU A 88 7.54 20.25 33.60
N LYS A 89 7.42 21.55 33.89
CA LYS A 89 6.23 22.16 34.51
C LYS A 89 4.89 21.90 33.79
N HIS A 90 4.95 21.45 32.55
CA HIS A 90 3.78 21.14 31.71
C HIS A 90 3.37 19.68 31.75
N TYR A 91 4.06 18.86 32.52
CA TYR A 91 3.84 17.41 32.59
C TYR A 91 3.64 16.95 34.02
N ASP A 92 2.79 15.94 34.17
CA ASP A 92 2.69 15.13 35.35
C ASP A 92 3.43 13.83 35.13
N VAL A 93 4.22 13.37 36.09
CA VAL A 93 4.99 12.13 36.00
C VAL A 93 4.23 11.00 36.71
N LEU A 94 3.70 10.06 35.94
CA LEU A 94 3.04 8.88 36.48
C LEU A 94 4.05 7.74 36.63
N LEU A 95 4.27 7.28 37.84
CA LEU A 95 5.02 6.06 38.09
C LEU A 95 4.07 4.86 38.21
N LYS A 96 4.16 3.92 37.27
CA LYS A 96 3.43 2.65 37.35
C LYS A 96 4.20 1.70 38.27
N ALA A 97 3.61 1.33 39.38
CA ALA A 97 4.14 0.24 40.21
C ALA A 97 3.84 -1.10 39.51
N VAL A 98 4.88 -1.95 39.38
CA VAL A 98 4.73 -3.32 38.83
C VAL A 98 4.43 -4.27 40.00
N PRO A 99 3.47 -5.21 39.87
CA PRO A 99 3.21 -6.22 40.88
C PRO A 99 4.46 -7.06 41.22
N ASP A 100 4.57 -7.49 42.48
CA ASP A 100 5.70 -8.27 42.98
C ASP A 100 6.02 -9.49 42.10
N GLY A 101 7.29 -9.63 41.76
CA GLY A 101 7.85 -10.78 41.03
C GLY A 101 8.84 -10.43 39.93
N CYS A 102 8.78 -9.24 39.36
CA CYS A 102 9.76 -8.77 38.38
C CYS A 102 10.57 -7.61 38.98
N TYR A 103 11.88 -7.78 39.08
CA TYR A 103 12.83 -6.72 39.43
C TYR A 103 13.00 -5.65 38.36
N SER A 104 11.91 -5.25 37.70
CA SER A 104 11.92 -4.12 36.77
C SER A 104 11.64 -2.84 37.55
N GLN A 105 12.52 -1.83 37.35
CA GLN A 105 12.29 -0.51 37.93
C GLN A 105 10.98 0.08 37.37
N PRO A 106 10.21 0.81 38.19
CA PRO A 106 8.99 1.46 37.68
C PRO A 106 9.34 2.39 36.53
N SER A 107 8.64 2.25 35.42
CA SER A 107 8.82 3.12 34.26
C SER A 107 7.94 4.35 34.42
N PRO A 108 8.49 5.57 34.47
CA PRO A 108 7.69 6.79 34.54
C PRO A 108 6.98 7.03 33.20
N VAL A 109 5.74 7.48 33.27
CA VAL A 109 4.94 7.94 32.16
C VAL A 109 4.65 9.41 32.40
N LEU A 110 5.05 10.27 31.47
CA LEU A 110 4.70 11.68 31.49
C LEU A 110 3.24 11.84 31.09
N LEU A 111 2.44 12.45 31.96
CA LEU A 111 1.08 12.84 31.67
C LEU A 111 1.04 14.31 31.25
N PRO A 112 0.72 14.63 30.02
CA PRO A 112 0.65 16.02 29.56
C PRO A 112 -0.55 16.71 30.19
N ARG A 113 -0.36 17.96 30.65
CA ARG A 113 -1.44 18.81 31.16
C ARG A 113 -2.22 19.49 30.04
N SER A 114 -1.66 19.56 28.84
CA SER A 114 -2.32 20.11 27.66
C SER A 114 -1.97 19.30 26.41
N LEU A 115 -2.74 19.51 25.34
CA LEU A 115 -2.52 18.83 24.07
C LEU A 115 -1.13 19.09 23.49
N ASP A 116 -0.57 20.29 23.69
CA ASP A 116 0.74 20.67 23.15
C ASP A 116 1.91 19.85 23.75
N HIS A 117 1.69 19.23 24.88
CA HIS A 117 2.68 18.43 25.61
C HIS A 117 2.44 16.91 25.48
N VAL A 118 1.47 16.49 24.66
CA VAL A 118 1.24 15.07 24.40
C VAL A 118 2.33 14.50 23.50
N HIS A 119 3.09 13.54 24.00
CA HIS A 119 4.14 12.87 23.24
C HIS A 119 3.64 11.57 22.60
N LEU A 120 3.05 11.65 21.42
CA LEU A 120 2.53 10.48 20.70
C LEU A 120 3.63 9.56 20.14
N HIS A 121 4.90 9.98 20.16
CA HIS A 121 6.01 9.15 19.67
C HIS A 121 6.25 7.88 20.51
N PHE A 122 5.64 7.79 21.71
CA PHE A 122 5.58 6.56 22.51
C PHE A 122 4.50 5.57 22.00
N LEU A 123 3.60 5.99 21.12
CA LEU A 123 2.68 5.08 20.46
C LEU A 123 3.47 4.31 19.41
N ASP A 124 3.82 3.08 19.69
CA ASP A 124 4.50 2.16 18.80
C ASP A 124 3.98 2.22 17.34
N ASP A 125 4.21 1.21 16.54
CA ASP A 125 3.92 1.13 15.09
C ASP A 125 2.49 1.51 14.65
N ARG A 126 1.61 1.85 15.60
CA ARG A 126 0.23 2.27 15.31
C ARG A 126 0.08 3.75 14.94
N LEU A 127 1.02 4.61 15.33
CA LEU A 127 0.90 6.06 15.09
C LEU A 127 0.72 6.39 13.61
N GLU A 128 1.46 5.70 12.72
CA GLU A 128 1.40 5.95 11.28
C GLU A 128 0.03 5.63 10.70
N ILE A 129 -0.61 4.57 11.21
CA ILE A 129 -1.88 4.07 10.67
C ILE A 129 -3.12 4.65 11.35
N MET A 130 -2.97 5.29 12.52
CA MET A 130 -4.10 5.88 13.24
C MET A 130 -4.63 7.12 12.52
N SER A 131 -5.92 7.20 12.36
CA SER A 131 -6.60 8.41 11.90
C SER A 131 -6.58 9.49 12.99
N PRO A 132 -6.74 10.78 12.65
CA PRO A 132 -6.88 11.84 13.66
C PRO A 132 -7.98 11.59 14.68
N LYS A 133 -9.10 10.96 14.27
CA LYS A 133 -10.19 10.57 15.18
C LYS A 133 -9.77 9.51 16.17
N GLU A 134 -9.05 8.49 15.73
CA GLU A 134 -8.52 7.42 16.61
C GLU A 134 -7.49 7.98 17.58
N ILE A 135 -6.64 8.91 17.14
CA ILE A 135 -5.67 9.58 18.01
C ILE A 135 -6.39 10.45 19.03
N ALA A 136 -7.41 11.23 18.62
CA ALA A 136 -8.20 12.05 19.54
C ALA A 136 -8.90 11.18 20.61
N ALA A 137 -9.50 10.06 20.20
CA ALA A 137 -10.12 9.13 21.13
C ALA A 137 -9.09 8.50 22.08
N TYR A 138 -7.90 8.15 21.58
CA TYR A 138 -6.81 7.63 22.39
C TYR A 138 -6.33 8.65 23.44
N ILE A 139 -6.16 9.93 23.03
CA ILE A 139 -5.75 11.02 23.92
C ILE A 139 -6.81 11.25 25.00
N ALA A 140 -8.08 11.31 24.60
CA ALA A 140 -9.19 11.50 25.55
C ALA A 140 -9.31 10.35 26.55
N SER A 141 -9.14 9.11 26.10
CA SER A 141 -9.25 7.93 26.99
C SER A 141 -8.07 7.78 27.95
N ASN A 142 -6.85 8.15 27.53
CA ASN A 142 -5.66 7.95 28.37
C ASN A 142 -5.32 9.16 29.23
N TRP A 143 -5.67 10.37 28.80
CA TRP A 143 -5.27 11.62 29.46
C TRP A 143 -6.43 12.58 29.74
N GLY A 144 -7.66 12.26 29.32
CA GLY A 144 -8.81 13.14 29.52
C GLY A 144 -8.78 14.45 28.71
N ILE A 145 -7.82 14.60 27.80
CA ILE A 145 -7.62 15.82 27.02
C ILE A 145 -8.42 15.73 25.73
N GLN A 146 -9.20 16.80 25.45
CA GLN A 146 -9.91 16.92 24.17
C GLN A 146 -9.15 17.87 23.25
N GLY A 147 -9.00 17.49 21.98
CA GLY A 147 -8.37 18.31 20.95
C GLY A 147 -9.23 18.41 19.71
N SER A 148 -9.19 19.57 19.08
CA SER A 148 -9.81 19.76 17.77
C SER A 148 -9.08 18.96 16.69
N PRO A 149 -9.74 18.54 15.59
CA PRO A 149 -9.08 17.79 14.51
C PRO A 149 -7.80 18.43 13.96
N PRO A 150 -7.70 19.74 13.74
CA PRO A 150 -6.46 20.39 13.33
C PRO A 150 -5.32 20.28 14.34
N GLU A 151 -5.62 20.38 15.64
CA GLU A 151 -4.62 20.25 16.71
C GLU A 151 -4.09 18.84 16.80
N VAL A 152 -4.97 17.84 16.71
CA VAL A 152 -4.58 16.43 16.70
C VAL A 152 -3.74 16.09 15.47
N CYS A 153 -4.06 16.68 14.30
CA CYS A 153 -3.23 16.52 13.09
C CYS A 153 -1.83 17.11 13.28
N ARG A 154 -1.71 18.33 13.84
CA ARG A 154 -0.41 18.96 14.14
C ARG A 154 0.39 18.13 15.14
N LEU A 155 -0.28 17.62 16.17
CA LEU A 155 0.35 16.75 17.16
C LEU A 155 0.87 15.45 16.56
N LYS A 156 0.06 14.79 15.74
CA LYS A 156 0.49 13.59 15.00
C LYS A 156 1.73 13.89 14.17
N GLN A 157 1.73 15.00 13.47
CA GLN A 157 2.83 15.40 12.62
C GLN A 157 4.12 15.65 13.41
N LYS A 158 4.04 16.42 14.52
CA LYS A 158 5.16 16.65 15.44
C LYS A 158 5.72 15.30 15.99
N ALA A 159 4.85 14.38 16.34
CA ALA A 159 5.25 13.08 16.83
C ALA A 159 5.95 12.22 15.75
N LEU A 160 5.50 12.31 14.49
CA LEU A 160 6.17 11.65 13.36
C LEU A 160 7.54 12.27 13.07
N GLU A 161 7.67 13.58 13.16
CA GLU A 161 8.96 14.29 13.02
C GLU A 161 9.95 13.91 14.13
N LEU A 162 9.50 13.81 15.38
CA LEU A 162 10.34 13.33 16.49
C LEU A 162 10.79 11.88 16.32
N ARG A 163 9.95 11.03 15.74
CA ARG A 163 10.24 9.61 15.51
C ARG A 163 11.13 9.34 14.30
N PHE A 164 10.95 10.08 13.23
CA PHE A 164 11.58 9.81 11.93
C PHE A 164 12.55 10.90 11.47
N GLY A 165 12.72 11.95 12.27
CA GLY A 165 13.47 13.14 11.90
C GLY A 165 12.61 14.17 11.17
N THR A 166 13.18 15.35 10.96
CA THR A 166 12.49 16.42 10.25
C THR A 166 12.32 16.05 8.76
N TYR A 167 11.41 16.73 8.12
CA TYR A 167 11.21 16.55 6.67
C TYR A 167 12.48 16.86 5.88
N TYR A 168 13.25 17.82 6.32
CA TYR A 168 14.52 18.17 5.72
C TYR A 168 15.58 17.08 5.87
N ASP A 169 15.78 16.56 7.09
CA ASP A 169 16.74 15.48 7.35
C ASP A 169 16.43 14.25 6.52
N SER A 170 15.15 14.06 6.20
CA SER A 170 14.63 12.96 5.41
C SER A 170 15.29 12.85 4.03
N TYR A 171 15.52 13.99 3.34
CA TYR A 171 16.16 14.00 2.01
C TYR A 171 17.60 13.52 2.06
N ASN A 172 18.34 13.94 3.09
CA ASN A 172 19.73 13.53 3.27
C ASN A 172 19.85 12.08 3.75
N PHE A 173 18.85 11.60 4.49
CA PHE A 173 18.89 10.27 5.05
C PHE A 173 18.48 9.16 4.06
N ILE A 174 17.58 9.43 3.11
CA ILE A 174 17.07 8.42 2.16
C ILE A 174 18.20 7.71 1.39
N PRO A 175 19.15 8.40 0.73
CA PRO A 175 20.19 7.72 -0.03
C PRO A 175 21.04 6.78 0.84
N ARG A 176 21.35 7.21 2.06
CA ARG A 176 22.08 6.41 3.04
C ARG A 176 21.30 5.17 3.46
N LEU A 177 20.02 5.36 3.80
CA LEU A 177 19.11 4.28 4.17
C LEU A 177 19.00 3.25 3.05
N LEU A 178 18.80 3.70 1.80
CA LEU A 178 18.70 2.82 0.64
C LEU A 178 20.01 2.08 0.35
N LYS A 179 21.16 2.75 0.45
CA LYS A 179 22.49 2.09 0.32
C LYS A 179 22.64 0.99 1.36
N GLY A 180 22.23 1.25 2.61
CA GLY A 180 22.27 0.26 3.68
C GLY A 180 21.37 -0.94 3.43
N ILE A 181 20.13 -0.70 3.00
CA ILE A 181 19.18 -1.77 2.64
C ILE A 181 19.71 -2.63 1.49
N VAL A 182 20.27 -2.01 0.45
CA VAL A 182 20.85 -2.71 -0.70
C VAL A 182 22.06 -3.56 -0.28
N ARG A 183 22.91 -3.02 0.61
CA ARG A 183 24.07 -3.76 1.13
C ARG A 183 23.66 -5.00 1.91
N ALA A 184 22.62 -4.89 2.76
CA ALA A 184 22.09 -6.00 3.53
C ALA A 184 21.29 -6.99 2.66
N ASN A 185 20.69 -6.53 1.56
CA ASN A 185 19.86 -7.33 0.67
C ASN A 185 20.39 -7.28 -0.78
N PRO A 186 21.48 -8.01 -1.09
CA PRO A 186 22.08 -8.01 -2.42
C PRO A 186 21.09 -8.44 -3.51
N GLY A 187 21.09 -7.73 -4.64
CA GLY A 187 20.13 -7.90 -5.73
C GLY A 187 18.95 -6.93 -5.69
N SER A 188 18.84 -6.13 -4.63
CA SER A 188 17.99 -4.93 -4.63
C SER A 188 18.53 -3.90 -5.61
N PHE A 189 17.64 -3.05 -6.13
CA PHE A 189 18.00 -2.04 -7.11
C PHE A 189 17.51 -0.67 -6.63
N VAL A 190 18.35 0.33 -6.74
CA VAL A 190 18.06 1.73 -6.42
C VAL A 190 18.56 2.60 -7.55
N ASP A 191 17.77 3.58 -7.93
CA ASP A 191 18.13 4.64 -8.88
C ASP A 191 17.71 5.99 -8.31
N ILE A 192 18.62 6.97 -8.39
CA ILE A 192 18.42 8.33 -7.86
C ILE A 192 18.71 9.32 -8.99
N GLU A 193 17.73 10.15 -9.31
CA GLU A 193 17.87 11.23 -10.25
C GLU A 193 18.02 12.54 -9.48
N ASP A 194 19.16 13.20 -9.68
CA ASP A 194 19.52 14.44 -9.01
C ASP A 194 20.25 15.40 -9.95
N THR A 195 20.31 16.69 -9.59
CA THR A 195 21.08 17.72 -10.30
C THR A 195 21.90 18.55 -9.32
N GLU A 196 23.02 19.08 -9.78
CA GLU A 196 23.86 19.98 -8.96
C GLU A 196 23.18 21.32 -8.73
N VAL A 197 23.34 21.84 -7.51
CA VAL A 197 22.86 23.20 -7.19
C VAL A 197 23.88 24.20 -7.68
N VAL A 198 23.50 25.02 -8.65
CA VAL A 198 24.39 26.05 -9.22
C VAL A 198 24.89 27.00 -8.14
N GLY A 199 26.21 27.19 -8.04
CA GLY A 199 26.83 28.06 -7.04
C GLY A 199 26.93 27.48 -5.62
N CYS A 200 26.58 26.23 -5.41
CA CYS A 200 26.62 25.58 -4.12
C CYS A 200 27.30 24.22 -4.18
N GLU A 201 28.63 24.20 -4.09
CA GLU A 201 29.39 22.95 -4.07
C GLU A 201 28.91 22.02 -2.92
N GLY A 202 28.82 20.74 -3.21
CA GLY A 202 28.41 19.73 -2.24
C GLY A 202 26.90 19.62 -2.00
N PHE A 203 26.05 20.35 -2.75
CA PHE A 203 24.61 20.22 -2.69
C PHE A 203 24.02 19.77 -4.02
N ARG A 204 23.02 18.88 -3.94
CA ARG A 204 22.29 18.39 -5.10
C ARG A 204 20.79 18.47 -4.86
N PHE A 205 20.05 18.84 -5.89
CA PHE A 205 18.61 18.74 -5.89
C PHE A 205 18.20 17.28 -6.14
N LEU A 206 17.47 16.71 -5.21
CA LEU A 206 16.90 15.39 -5.36
C LEU A 206 15.57 15.49 -6.13
N HIS A 207 15.51 14.92 -7.32
CA HIS A 207 14.30 14.91 -8.13
C HIS A 207 13.47 13.66 -7.89
N ARG A 208 14.09 12.49 -8.07
CA ARG A 208 13.37 11.20 -8.04
C ARG A 208 14.20 10.13 -7.39
N ILE A 209 13.53 9.22 -6.69
CA ILE A 209 14.16 8.04 -6.11
C ILE A 209 13.31 6.81 -6.43
N PHE A 210 13.94 5.79 -7.00
CA PHE A 210 13.37 4.48 -7.25
C PHE A 210 14.03 3.43 -6.38
N TRP A 211 13.24 2.50 -5.84
CA TRP A 211 13.78 1.31 -5.19
C TRP A 211 12.94 0.07 -5.48
N ALA A 212 13.61 -1.06 -5.67
CA ALA A 212 13.01 -2.38 -5.78
C ALA A 212 13.84 -3.36 -4.95
N LEU A 213 13.21 -4.00 -3.96
CA LEU A 213 13.90 -4.91 -3.05
C LEU A 213 14.11 -6.28 -3.70
N ALA A 214 15.22 -6.92 -3.42
CA ALA A 214 15.61 -8.22 -4.00
C ALA A 214 14.50 -9.26 -3.87
N GLN A 215 13.77 -9.26 -2.75
CA GLN A 215 12.69 -10.19 -2.44
C GLN A 215 11.47 -9.95 -3.34
N GLY A 216 11.07 -8.69 -3.55
CA GLY A 216 10.02 -8.32 -4.51
C GLY A 216 10.38 -8.66 -5.95
N ILE A 217 11.62 -8.40 -6.35
CA ILE A 217 12.17 -8.76 -7.67
C ILE A 217 12.16 -10.29 -7.85
N HIS A 218 12.55 -11.04 -6.83
CA HIS A 218 12.50 -12.50 -6.84
C HIS A 218 11.05 -13.00 -6.95
N ALA A 219 10.16 -12.49 -6.11
CA ALA A 219 8.76 -12.85 -6.07
C ALA A 219 8.06 -12.67 -7.42
N PHE A 220 8.35 -11.56 -8.12
CA PHE A 220 7.74 -11.30 -9.42
C PHE A 220 7.98 -12.41 -10.45
N ARG A 221 9.06 -13.17 -10.37
CA ARG A 221 9.33 -14.29 -11.30
C ARG A 221 8.23 -15.35 -11.24
N TYR A 222 7.60 -15.52 -10.09
CA TYR A 222 6.60 -16.55 -9.82
C TYR A 222 5.16 -15.98 -9.80
N CYS A 223 5.00 -14.69 -9.73
CA CYS A 223 3.71 -14.02 -9.90
C CYS A 223 3.17 -14.14 -11.32
N ARG A 224 1.89 -13.87 -11.52
CA ARG A 224 1.34 -13.68 -12.87
C ARG A 224 2.13 -12.60 -13.61
N PRO A 225 2.33 -12.72 -14.93
CA PRO A 225 3.10 -11.74 -15.70
C PRO A 225 2.30 -10.44 -15.93
N ALA A 226 1.83 -9.86 -14.84
CA ALA A 226 1.08 -8.61 -14.85
C ALA A 226 1.52 -7.74 -13.67
N LEU A 227 1.73 -6.47 -13.93
CA LEU A 227 2.04 -5.42 -12.96
C LEU A 227 0.96 -4.36 -13.00
N CYS A 228 0.41 -4.02 -11.86
CA CYS A 228 -0.44 -2.85 -11.72
C CYS A 228 0.44 -1.68 -11.27
N VAL A 229 0.46 -0.60 -12.05
CA VAL A 229 1.21 0.61 -11.72
C VAL A 229 0.26 1.75 -11.41
N LYS A 230 0.59 2.52 -10.36
CA LYS A 230 -0.22 3.65 -9.91
C LYS A 230 0.65 4.71 -9.26
N GLY A 231 0.31 5.98 -9.51
CA GLY A 231 0.74 7.12 -8.74
C GLY A 231 -0.28 7.45 -7.64
N THR A 232 0.20 7.84 -6.49
CA THR A 232 -0.63 8.30 -5.39
C THR A 232 0.01 9.57 -4.80
N PRO A 233 -0.70 10.70 -4.77
CA PRO A 233 -0.18 11.92 -4.21
C PRO A 233 0.25 11.74 -2.76
N LEU A 234 1.39 12.28 -2.39
CA LEU A 234 1.83 12.39 -1.01
C LEU A 234 1.04 13.51 -0.31
N CYS A 235 0.94 13.44 1.02
CA CYS A 235 0.18 14.44 1.77
C CYS A 235 0.92 15.79 1.78
N GLU A 236 0.16 16.83 1.89
CA GLU A 236 0.33 18.27 1.79
C GLU A 236 1.74 18.91 1.88
N ARG A 237 2.65 18.38 2.71
CA ARG A 237 4.01 18.92 2.83
C ARG A 237 4.97 18.50 1.72
N TYR A 238 4.71 17.34 1.11
CA TYR A 238 5.44 16.89 -0.07
C TYR A 238 4.52 17.00 -1.26
N GLN A 239 4.77 17.93 -2.13
CA GLN A 239 4.03 18.04 -3.39
C GLN A 239 4.47 16.97 -4.39
N GLY A 240 4.82 15.80 -3.90
CA GLY A 240 5.29 14.68 -4.70
C GLY A 240 4.26 13.57 -4.84
N VAL A 241 4.66 12.55 -5.54
CA VAL A 241 3.86 11.34 -5.80
C VAL A 241 4.65 10.09 -5.46
N LEU A 242 3.99 9.14 -4.80
CA LEU A 242 4.49 7.78 -4.65
C LEU A 242 4.02 6.93 -5.83
N LEU A 243 4.95 6.55 -6.71
CA LEU A 243 4.72 5.61 -7.79
C LEU A 243 4.96 4.19 -7.28
N THR A 244 4.06 3.28 -7.59
CA THR A 244 4.12 1.89 -7.11
C THR A 244 3.91 0.90 -8.25
N ALA A 245 4.61 -0.23 -8.20
CA ALA A 245 4.34 -1.40 -9.05
C ALA A 245 4.00 -2.60 -8.16
N LEU A 246 2.82 -3.16 -8.34
CA LEU A 246 2.29 -4.28 -7.59
C LEU A 246 2.04 -5.46 -8.52
N ALA A 247 2.47 -6.65 -8.13
CA ALA A 247 2.15 -7.91 -8.77
C ALA A 247 1.07 -8.67 -7.99
N VAL A 248 0.61 -9.79 -8.53
CA VAL A 248 -0.38 -10.66 -7.88
C VAL A 248 0.13 -12.09 -7.90
N ASP A 249 0.19 -12.72 -6.73
CA ASP A 249 0.69 -14.07 -6.52
C ASP A 249 -0.31 -15.17 -6.93
N ALA A 250 0.03 -16.42 -6.62
CA ALA A 250 -0.80 -17.58 -6.90
C ALA A 250 -2.11 -17.61 -6.08
N ASN A 251 -2.17 -16.94 -4.93
CA ASN A 251 -3.32 -16.90 -4.04
C ASN A 251 -4.17 -15.62 -4.18
N ASP A 252 -3.99 -14.86 -5.27
CA ASP A 252 -4.62 -13.56 -5.48
C ASP A 252 -4.23 -12.50 -4.42
N CYS A 253 -3.05 -12.66 -3.76
CA CYS A 253 -2.48 -11.68 -2.85
C CYS A 253 -1.58 -10.70 -3.59
N LEU A 254 -1.53 -9.45 -3.09
CA LEU A 254 -0.69 -8.40 -3.66
C LEU A 254 0.78 -8.61 -3.26
N VAL A 255 1.67 -8.39 -4.19
CA VAL A 255 3.12 -8.44 -4.00
C VAL A 255 3.70 -7.08 -4.37
N PRO A 256 4.12 -6.26 -3.41
CA PRO A 256 4.84 -5.03 -3.70
C PRO A 256 6.19 -5.35 -4.35
N VAL A 257 6.48 -4.72 -5.48
CA VAL A 257 7.66 -5.07 -6.29
C VAL A 257 8.61 -3.89 -6.45
N ALA A 258 8.08 -2.70 -6.69
CA ALA A 258 8.87 -1.49 -6.83
C ALA A 258 8.10 -0.26 -6.37
N PHE A 259 8.86 0.73 -5.93
CA PHE A 259 8.38 2.02 -5.47
C PHE A 259 9.25 3.12 -6.06
N ALA A 260 8.67 4.30 -6.22
CA ALA A 260 9.44 5.50 -6.47
C ALA A 260 8.75 6.72 -5.86
N ILE A 261 9.55 7.70 -5.48
CA ILE A 261 9.10 9.05 -5.14
C ILE A 261 9.53 9.95 -6.29
N ALA A 262 8.58 10.71 -6.81
CA ALA A 262 8.80 11.66 -7.89
C ALA A 262 8.06 12.98 -7.59
N GLU A 263 8.41 14.02 -8.32
CA GLU A 263 7.84 15.36 -8.17
C GLU A 263 6.34 15.40 -8.49
N SER A 264 5.92 14.71 -9.55
CA SER A 264 4.51 14.66 -10.00
C SER A 264 4.29 13.53 -11.01
N GLU A 265 3.03 13.29 -11.38
CA GLU A 265 2.65 12.31 -12.41
C GLU A 265 2.79 12.92 -13.81
N THR A 266 4.02 13.18 -14.28
CA THR A 266 4.31 13.59 -15.66
C THR A 266 4.63 12.42 -16.56
N LYS A 267 4.68 12.66 -17.88
CA LYS A 267 5.15 11.67 -18.85
C LYS A 267 6.59 11.24 -18.56
N GLU A 268 7.45 12.19 -18.19
CA GLU A 268 8.88 11.98 -17.90
C GLU A 268 9.07 11.13 -16.65
N SER A 269 8.36 11.44 -15.54
CA SER A 269 8.44 10.67 -14.30
C SER A 269 7.93 9.24 -14.50
N TRP A 270 6.86 9.05 -15.27
CA TRP A 270 6.35 7.73 -15.61
C TRP A 270 7.30 6.95 -16.53
N LEU A 271 7.89 7.60 -17.53
CA LEU A 271 8.84 6.95 -18.44
C LEU A 271 10.09 6.50 -17.68
N TRP A 272 10.64 7.35 -16.81
CA TRP A 272 11.74 7.02 -15.93
C TRP A 272 11.40 5.84 -14.99
N PHE A 273 10.22 5.87 -14.36
CA PHE A 273 9.76 4.77 -13.50
C PHE A 273 9.64 3.44 -14.27
N LEU A 274 9.05 3.46 -15.46
CA LEU A 274 8.87 2.26 -16.28
C LEU A 274 10.21 1.70 -16.79
N ARG A 275 11.19 2.55 -17.10
CA ARG A 275 12.57 2.13 -17.44
C ARG A 275 13.19 1.36 -16.27
N ASN A 276 13.10 1.91 -15.07
CA ASN A 276 13.60 1.29 -13.86
C ASN A 276 12.89 -0.03 -13.55
N VAL A 277 11.55 -0.09 -13.67
CA VAL A 277 10.78 -1.34 -13.53
C VAL A 277 11.23 -2.37 -14.58
N LYS A 278 11.44 -1.96 -15.83
CA LYS A 278 11.91 -2.86 -16.88
C LYS A 278 13.29 -3.41 -16.54
N GLN A 279 14.23 -2.57 -16.14
CA GLN A 279 15.61 -2.93 -15.85
C GLN A 279 15.73 -3.80 -14.59
N ALA A 280 15.12 -3.38 -13.49
CA ALA A 280 15.31 -4.02 -12.19
C ALA A 280 14.44 -5.27 -12.01
N VAL A 281 13.18 -5.18 -12.41
CA VAL A 281 12.14 -6.16 -12.08
C VAL A 281 11.86 -7.11 -13.21
N VAL A 282 11.50 -6.58 -14.38
CA VAL A 282 11.05 -7.39 -15.53
C VAL A 282 12.23 -8.10 -16.19
N LYS A 283 13.35 -7.40 -16.37
CA LYS A 283 14.58 -7.94 -16.98
C LYS A 283 14.29 -8.58 -18.35
N LYS A 284 14.53 -9.88 -18.48
CA LYS A 284 14.32 -10.68 -19.69
C LYS A 284 12.93 -11.35 -19.75
N ARG A 285 12.03 -11.11 -18.76
CA ARG A 285 10.69 -11.69 -18.77
C ARG A 285 9.87 -11.08 -19.89
N SER A 286 9.37 -11.91 -20.79
CA SER A 286 8.58 -11.47 -21.95
C SER A 286 7.09 -11.38 -21.66
N ARG A 287 6.38 -10.58 -22.45
CA ARG A 287 4.91 -10.45 -22.47
C ARG A 287 4.33 -10.08 -21.11
N VAL A 288 4.99 -9.18 -20.40
CA VAL A 288 4.45 -8.64 -19.16
C VAL A 288 3.35 -7.64 -19.49
N CYS A 289 2.22 -7.77 -18.81
CA CYS A 289 1.12 -6.82 -18.90
C CYS A 289 1.32 -5.71 -17.86
N ILE A 290 1.23 -4.45 -18.28
CA ILE A 290 1.08 -3.31 -17.37
C ILE A 290 -0.38 -2.91 -17.35
N ILE A 291 -0.96 -2.88 -16.16
CA ILE A 291 -2.32 -2.39 -15.91
C ILE A 291 -2.18 -1.03 -15.23
N HIS A 292 -2.65 0.02 -15.90
CA HIS A 292 -2.36 1.39 -15.52
C HIS A 292 -3.57 2.31 -15.72
N ASP A 293 -3.50 3.54 -15.22
CA ASP A 293 -4.49 4.57 -15.48
C ASP A 293 -4.52 4.93 -16.98
N CYS A 294 -5.65 5.44 -17.43
CA CYS A 294 -5.87 5.91 -18.80
C CYS A 294 -5.54 7.41 -18.97
N LYS A 295 -4.87 8.06 -18.00
CA LYS A 295 -4.37 9.43 -18.13
C LYS A 295 -3.35 9.53 -19.27
N ALA A 296 -3.35 10.67 -19.98
CA ALA A 296 -2.52 10.89 -21.15
C ALA A 296 -1.02 10.73 -20.86
N GLU A 297 -0.56 11.24 -19.73
CA GLU A 297 0.85 11.23 -19.31
C GLU A 297 1.38 9.79 -19.25
N LEU A 298 0.64 8.90 -18.59
CA LEU A 298 1.03 7.51 -18.43
C LEU A 298 0.83 6.71 -19.73
N VAL A 299 -0.23 6.99 -20.49
CA VAL A 299 -0.45 6.36 -21.80
C VAL A 299 0.69 6.70 -22.76
N ASN A 300 1.10 7.98 -22.80
CA ASN A 300 2.21 8.44 -23.65
C ASN A 300 3.55 7.87 -23.19
N ALA A 301 3.80 7.78 -21.88
CA ALA A 301 5.02 7.16 -21.35
C ALA A 301 5.12 5.66 -21.72
N VAL A 302 3.98 4.93 -21.68
CA VAL A 302 3.94 3.52 -22.11
C VAL A 302 4.12 3.39 -23.63
N ASP A 303 3.60 4.32 -24.42
CA ASP A 303 3.80 4.33 -25.87
C ASP A 303 5.26 4.61 -26.22
N ASP A 304 5.87 5.60 -25.57
CA ASP A 304 7.28 5.93 -25.78
C ASP A 304 8.20 4.75 -25.45
N ILE A 305 8.07 4.12 -24.28
CA ILE A 305 8.94 3.01 -23.90
C ILE A 305 8.75 1.80 -24.84
N GLN A 306 7.60 1.67 -25.48
CA GLN A 306 7.29 0.58 -26.42
C GLN A 306 7.78 0.87 -27.83
N ASN A 307 7.53 2.08 -28.34
CA ASN A 307 7.55 2.39 -29.78
C ASN A 307 8.54 3.47 -30.18
N ASN A 308 9.08 4.27 -29.24
CA ASN A 308 10.04 5.32 -29.59
C ASN A 308 11.36 4.70 -30.08
N PRO A 309 11.81 4.99 -31.32
CA PRO A 309 13.06 4.46 -31.84
C PRO A 309 14.31 4.96 -31.12
N GLU A 310 14.24 6.13 -30.50
CA GLU A 310 15.33 6.76 -29.74
C GLU A 310 15.40 6.26 -28.28
N GLU A 311 14.46 5.40 -27.86
CA GLU A 311 14.44 4.86 -26.49
C GLU A 311 15.65 3.94 -26.26
N GLN A 312 16.47 4.28 -25.27
CA GLN A 312 17.69 3.52 -24.94
C GLN A 312 17.38 2.13 -24.36
N HIS A 313 16.25 1.99 -23.67
CA HIS A 313 15.81 0.76 -23.02
C HIS A 313 14.42 0.33 -23.42
N PRO A 314 14.18 0.02 -24.71
CA PRO A 314 12.84 -0.21 -25.24
C PRO A 314 12.19 -1.46 -24.63
N TRP A 315 10.90 -1.36 -24.35
CA TRP A 315 10.09 -2.48 -23.85
C TRP A 315 9.07 -2.90 -24.90
N LYS A 316 9.54 -3.38 -26.05
CA LYS A 316 8.73 -3.66 -27.26
C LYS A 316 7.60 -4.67 -27.07
N ASP A 317 7.73 -5.63 -26.13
CA ASP A 317 6.75 -6.69 -25.89
C ASP A 317 5.82 -6.43 -24.71
N VAL A 318 5.83 -5.22 -24.15
CA VAL A 318 4.91 -4.82 -23.08
C VAL A 318 3.46 -4.84 -23.54
N GLN A 319 2.58 -5.36 -22.70
CA GLN A 319 1.15 -5.41 -22.98
C GLN A 319 0.44 -4.35 -22.12
N SER A 320 0.10 -3.22 -22.72
CA SER A 320 -0.58 -2.11 -22.02
C SER A 320 -2.08 -2.37 -21.89
N ARG A 321 -2.62 -2.24 -20.68
CA ARG A 321 -4.05 -2.34 -20.36
C ARG A 321 -4.45 -1.26 -19.37
N TRP A 322 -5.67 -0.77 -19.48
CA TRP A 322 -6.20 0.25 -18.58
C TRP A 322 -6.84 -0.38 -17.34
N CYS A 323 -6.65 0.25 -16.22
CA CYS A 323 -7.28 -0.13 -14.96
C CYS A 323 -8.79 0.15 -15.04
N MET A 324 -9.59 -0.88 -14.76
CA MET A 324 -11.05 -0.76 -14.76
C MET A 324 -11.54 0.27 -13.74
N GLN A 325 -10.89 0.38 -12.59
CA GLN A 325 -11.32 1.28 -11.53
C GLN A 325 -11.21 2.75 -11.98
N HIS A 326 -10.03 3.17 -12.47
CA HIS A 326 -9.84 4.54 -12.96
C HIS A 326 -10.76 4.88 -14.13
N LEU A 327 -10.94 3.93 -15.05
CA LEU A 327 -11.86 4.15 -16.18
C LEU A 327 -13.32 4.26 -15.71
N ALA A 328 -13.70 3.51 -14.68
CA ALA A 328 -15.03 3.60 -14.07
C ALA A 328 -15.22 4.89 -13.27
N GLU A 329 -14.18 5.44 -12.67
CA GLU A 329 -14.19 6.76 -12.03
C GLU A 329 -14.37 7.87 -13.07
N ASN A 330 -13.68 7.80 -14.23
CA ASN A 330 -13.90 8.71 -15.34
C ASN A 330 -15.32 8.58 -15.93
N PHE A 331 -15.88 7.37 -15.95
CA PHE A 331 -17.27 7.13 -16.32
C PHE A 331 -18.23 7.78 -15.31
N LEU A 332 -17.98 7.61 -14.02
CA LEU A 332 -18.79 8.21 -12.96
C LEU A 332 -18.72 9.75 -13.00
N ALA A 333 -17.54 10.31 -13.23
CA ALA A 333 -17.36 11.76 -13.35
C ALA A 333 -18.13 12.35 -14.54
N TYR A 334 -18.34 11.58 -15.60
CA TYR A 334 -19.07 12.03 -16.79
C TYR A 334 -20.59 11.85 -16.67
N PHE A 335 -21.04 10.66 -16.21
CA PHE A 335 -22.46 10.33 -16.15
C PHE A 335 -23.11 10.58 -14.79
N GLU A 336 -22.32 10.74 -13.70
CA GLU A 336 -22.72 11.04 -12.34
C GLU A 336 -23.66 10.01 -11.68
N ASP A 337 -23.78 8.82 -12.24
CA ASP A 337 -24.61 7.73 -11.75
C ASP A 337 -23.80 6.50 -11.31
N LYS A 338 -23.86 6.18 -10.01
CA LYS A 338 -23.20 5.02 -9.40
C LYS A 338 -23.76 3.67 -9.89
N LYS A 339 -25.07 3.62 -10.26
CA LYS A 339 -25.69 2.38 -10.76
C LYS A 339 -25.17 2.09 -12.17
N LEU A 340 -25.11 3.10 -13.02
CA LEU A 340 -24.52 3.01 -14.36
C LEU A 340 -23.05 2.64 -14.27
N MET A 341 -22.28 3.24 -13.37
CA MET A 341 -20.88 2.85 -13.13
C MET A 341 -20.74 1.37 -12.75
N THR A 342 -21.65 0.87 -11.91
CA THR A 342 -21.65 -0.55 -11.51
C THR A 342 -21.94 -1.46 -12.72
N LEU A 343 -22.85 -1.06 -13.58
CA LEU A 343 -23.18 -1.77 -14.83
C LEU A 343 -22.00 -1.72 -15.80
N PHE A 344 -21.33 -0.58 -15.92
CA PHE A 344 -20.10 -0.44 -16.73
C PHE A 344 -18.98 -1.37 -16.22
N LYS A 345 -18.73 -1.44 -14.90
CA LYS A 345 -17.79 -2.40 -14.32
C LYS A 345 -18.15 -3.86 -14.68
N LYS A 346 -19.44 -4.20 -14.68
CA LYS A 346 -19.91 -5.52 -15.13
C LYS A 346 -19.62 -5.75 -16.61
N LEU A 347 -19.76 -4.73 -17.47
CA LEU A 347 -19.40 -4.80 -18.89
C LEU A 347 -17.91 -5.07 -19.08
N CYS A 348 -17.04 -4.32 -18.39
CA CYS A 348 -15.58 -4.49 -18.46
C CYS A 348 -15.15 -5.93 -18.12
N GLN A 349 -15.82 -6.58 -17.16
CA GLN A 349 -15.51 -7.91 -16.66
C GLN A 349 -16.16 -9.05 -17.46
N GLN A 350 -16.96 -8.74 -18.51
CA GLN A 350 -17.63 -9.78 -19.29
C GLN A 350 -16.66 -10.71 -20.02
N LYS A 351 -17.08 -11.97 -20.15
CA LYS A 351 -16.30 -13.04 -20.77
C LYS A 351 -17.03 -13.66 -21.96
N GLN A 352 -18.31 -13.34 -22.12
CA GLN A 352 -19.19 -13.89 -23.18
C GLN A 352 -19.71 -12.76 -24.06
N GLY A 353 -19.59 -12.92 -25.38
CA GLY A 353 -19.95 -11.88 -26.35
C GLY A 353 -21.44 -11.47 -26.31
N SER A 354 -22.36 -12.44 -26.17
CA SER A 354 -23.79 -12.12 -26.08
C SER A 354 -24.10 -11.24 -24.88
N LYS A 355 -23.61 -11.64 -23.68
CA LYS A 355 -23.83 -10.84 -22.47
C LYS A 355 -23.13 -9.47 -22.51
N PHE A 356 -22.01 -9.37 -23.21
CA PHE A 356 -21.34 -8.09 -23.44
C PHE A 356 -22.21 -7.17 -24.30
N ALA A 357 -22.81 -7.71 -25.37
CA ALA A 357 -23.69 -6.96 -26.23
C ALA A 357 -24.98 -6.53 -25.52
N ASP A 358 -25.57 -7.42 -24.71
CA ASP A 358 -26.78 -7.13 -23.92
C ASP A 358 -26.53 -5.95 -22.95
N ILE A 359 -25.42 -6.00 -22.16
CA ILE A 359 -25.07 -4.93 -21.21
C ILE A 359 -24.70 -3.64 -21.95
N TRP A 360 -24.01 -3.75 -23.09
CA TRP A 360 -23.68 -2.58 -23.92
C TRP A 360 -24.94 -1.82 -24.33
N LYS A 361 -25.95 -2.56 -24.85
CA LYS A 361 -27.24 -1.99 -25.26
C LYS A 361 -27.96 -1.36 -24.09
N GLU A 362 -28.00 -2.05 -22.93
CA GLU A 362 -28.59 -1.53 -21.71
C GLU A 362 -27.93 -0.21 -21.25
N LEU A 363 -26.58 -0.13 -21.30
CA LEU A 363 -25.87 1.11 -20.98
C LEU A 363 -26.20 2.24 -21.97
N ASP A 364 -26.27 1.96 -23.27
CA ASP A 364 -26.65 2.98 -24.26
C ASP A 364 -28.06 3.54 -24.01
N GLU A 365 -29.02 2.67 -23.73
CA GLU A 365 -30.41 3.05 -23.46
C GLU A 365 -30.52 3.88 -22.17
N LEU A 366 -29.85 3.44 -21.10
CA LEU A 366 -29.90 4.12 -19.80
C LEU A 366 -29.18 5.48 -19.83
N THR A 367 -28.00 5.55 -20.43
CA THR A 367 -27.26 6.82 -20.53
C THR A 367 -27.97 7.83 -21.40
N LEU A 368 -28.71 7.39 -22.43
CA LEU A 368 -29.55 8.26 -23.25
C LEU A 368 -30.72 8.84 -22.45
N LYS A 369 -31.35 8.03 -21.58
CA LYS A 369 -32.42 8.49 -20.68
C LYS A 369 -31.90 9.52 -19.67
N CYS A 370 -30.80 9.23 -18.99
CA CYS A 370 -30.18 10.19 -18.06
C CYS A 370 -29.80 11.51 -18.74
N ALA A 371 -29.32 11.45 -20.01
CA ALA A 371 -29.02 12.65 -20.77
C ALA A 371 -30.29 13.48 -21.10
N ALA A 372 -31.41 12.82 -21.37
CA ALA A 372 -32.68 13.48 -21.65
C ALA A 372 -33.28 14.10 -20.39
N GLU A 373 -33.16 13.41 -19.23
CA GLU A 373 -33.63 13.91 -17.94
C GLU A 373 -32.85 15.15 -17.52
N LYS A 374 -31.52 15.12 -17.56
CA LYS A 374 -30.69 16.31 -17.28
C LYS A 374 -31.02 17.52 -18.15
N LYS A 375 -31.27 17.30 -19.46
CA LYS A 375 -31.68 18.38 -20.34
C LYS A 375 -33.05 18.99 -19.98
N ARG A 376 -33.96 18.18 -19.43
CA ARG A 376 -35.26 18.68 -18.96
C ARG A 376 -35.10 19.51 -17.68
N GLU A 377 -34.32 19.01 -16.72
CA GLU A 377 -34.02 19.72 -15.49
C GLU A 377 -33.30 21.06 -15.75
N GLU A 378 -32.33 21.07 -16.69
CA GLU A 378 -31.66 22.31 -17.12
C GLU A 378 -32.61 23.29 -17.81
N ALA A 379 -33.57 22.80 -18.60
CA ALA A 379 -34.57 23.64 -19.26
C ALA A 379 -35.59 24.21 -18.27
N GLU A 380 -36.01 23.44 -17.26
CA GLU A 380 -36.89 23.89 -16.19
C GLU A 380 -36.27 24.92 -15.26
N LEU A 381 -34.94 24.77 -14.97
CA LEU A 381 -34.16 25.74 -14.18
C LEU A 381 -33.78 27.00 -14.99
N GLY A 382 -33.74 26.92 -16.31
CA GLY A 382 -33.34 28.03 -17.19
C GLY A 382 -34.41 29.08 -17.45
N GLU A 383 -35.64 28.89 -17.02
CA GLU A 383 -36.72 29.88 -17.16
C GLU A 383 -36.67 31.01 -16.11
N GLU A 384 -35.88 30.87 -15.03
CA GLU A 384 -35.80 31.85 -13.93
C GLU A 384 -34.51 32.69 -13.84
N GLY A 385 -33.54 32.56 -14.73
CA GLY A 385 -32.28 33.36 -14.55
C GLY A 385 -31.30 33.41 -15.68
N ASN A 386 -31.25 34.54 -16.33
CA ASN A 386 -30.14 35.18 -17.04
C ASN A 386 -29.27 34.32 -17.99
N ARG A 387 -29.37 34.62 -19.30
CA ARG A 387 -28.60 34.04 -20.39
C ARG A 387 -27.09 34.35 -20.27
N GLY A 388 -26.38 33.59 -19.49
CA GLY A 388 -24.93 33.46 -19.59
C GLY A 388 -24.60 32.41 -20.67
N VAL A 389 -23.59 32.69 -21.50
CA VAL A 389 -23.10 31.84 -22.60
C VAL A 389 -22.78 30.44 -22.06
N GLY A 390 -23.79 29.55 -22.05
CA GLY A 390 -23.65 28.16 -21.67
C GLY A 390 -22.95 27.39 -22.81
N SER A 391 -21.78 26.87 -22.55
CA SER A 391 -21.16 25.86 -23.38
C SER A 391 -22.16 24.70 -23.50
N GLN A 392 -22.68 24.45 -24.69
CA GLN A 392 -23.50 23.28 -24.98
C GLN A 392 -22.68 22.01 -24.72
N ILE A 393 -22.75 21.49 -23.50
CA ILE A 393 -22.17 20.18 -23.18
C ILE A 393 -22.96 19.16 -24.00
N LYS A 394 -22.34 18.68 -25.08
CA LYS A 394 -22.90 17.63 -25.93
C LYS A 394 -22.91 16.34 -25.13
N ILE A 395 -23.99 16.08 -24.37
CA ILE A 395 -24.12 14.86 -23.59
C ILE A 395 -24.19 13.68 -24.57
N MET A 396 -23.14 12.89 -24.61
CA MET A 396 -23.05 11.68 -25.42
C MET A 396 -23.65 10.49 -24.66
N ASN A 397 -24.25 9.54 -25.39
CA ASN A 397 -24.58 8.23 -24.81
C ASN A 397 -23.29 7.43 -24.53
N PHE A 398 -23.42 6.25 -23.92
CA PHE A 398 -22.28 5.39 -23.61
C PHE A 398 -21.42 5.06 -24.83
N SER A 399 -22.04 4.69 -25.95
CA SER A 399 -21.32 4.40 -27.19
C SER A 399 -20.50 5.59 -27.70
N GLY A 400 -21.01 6.81 -27.60
CA GLY A 400 -20.29 8.03 -27.92
C GLY A 400 -19.11 8.29 -27.00
N TRP A 401 -19.31 8.11 -25.69
CA TRP A 401 -18.26 8.32 -24.68
C TRP A 401 -17.11 7.32 -24.80
N ILE A 402 -17.40 6.05 -25.12
CA ILE A 402 -16.40 4.97 -25.19
C ILE A 402 -15.77 4.82 -26.59
N HIS A 403 -16.30 5.48 -27.61
CA HIS A 403 -15.97 5.29 -29.02
C HIS A 403 -14.48 5.34 -29.33
N LEU A 404 -13.74 6.30 -28.76
CA LEU A 404 -12.29 6.45 -28.98
C LEU A 404 -11.41 5.57 -28.08
N LYS A 405 -12.02 4.76 -27.24
CA LYS A 405 -11.31 3.92 -26.28
C LYS A 405 -11.22 2.46 -26.77
N PRO A 406 -10.03 1.98 -27.17
CA PRO A 406 -9.88 0.63 -27.76
C PRO A 406 -10.34 -0.45 -26.78
N LYS A 407 -11.22 -1.35 -27.22
CA LYS A 407 -11.81 -2.41 -26.36
C LYS A 407 -10.77 -3.32 -25.75
N GLU A 408 -9.63 -3.54 -26.41
CA GLU A 408 -8.49 -4.34 -25.93
C GLU A 408 -7.86 -3.76 -24.66
N LYS A 409 -7.93 -2.44 -24.49
CA LYS A 409 -7.33 -1.75 -23.36
C LYS A 409 -8.13 -1.91 -22.07
N TRP A 410 -9.45 -2.04 -22.12
CA TRP A 410 -10.32 -1.99 -20.94
C TRP A 410 -11.25 -3.21 -20.76
N SER A 411 -11.59 -3.94 -21.81
CA SER A 411 -12.51 -5.08 -21.73
C SER A 411 -11.78 -6.41 -21.58
N LEU A 412 -12.20 -7.22 -20.62
CA LEU A 412 -11.66 -8.56 -20.41
C LEU A 412 -11.96 -9.48 -21.60
N LEU A 413 -13.14 -9.37 -22.21
CA LEU A 413 -13.53 -10.20 -23.36
C LEU A 413 -12.58 -10.02 -24.55
N TYR A 414 -12.14 -8.79 -24.78
CA TYR A 414 -11.28 -8.39 -25.90
C TYR A 414 -9.80 -8.36 -25.52
N ASP A 415 -9.43 -8.85 -24.33
CA ASP A 415 -8.04 -8.91 -23.90
C ASP A 415 -7.19 -9.74 -24.86
N THR A 416 -6.41 -9.07 -25.70
CA THR A 416 -5.49 -9.70 -26.65
C THR A 416 -4.36 -10.41 -25.91
N ASN A 417 -3.94 -11.56 -26.42
CA ASN A 417 -2.94 -12.43 -25.78
C ASN A 417 -3.32 -12.94 -24.38
N ASN A 418 -4.51 -12.61 -23.88
CA ASN A 418 -4.99 -12.91 -22.51
C ASN A 418 -4.00 -12.42 -21.42
N ALA A 419 -3.43 -11.25 -21.66
CA ALA A 419 -2.29 -10.74 -20.93
C ALA A 419 -2.63 -10.34 -19.49
N ARG A 420 -3.90 -9.98 -19.22
CA ARG A 420 -4.37 -9.57 -17.88
C ARG A 420 -4.41 -10.69 -16.85
N TYR A 421 -4.49 -11.95 -17.26
CA TYR A 421 -4.75 -13.07 -16.34
C TYR A 421 -6.03 -12.87 -15.50
N GLY A 422 -7.00 -12.13 -16.01
CA GLY A 422 -8.24 -11.79 -15.31
C GLY A 422 -8.13 -10.60 -14.34
N ILE A 423 -6.97 -9.99 -14.19
CA ILE A 423 -6.75 -8.81 -13.35
C ILE A 423 -7.29 -7.59 -14.10
N MET A 424 -8.31 -6.94 -13.55
CA MET A 424 -8.93 -5.76 -14.18
C MET A 424 -8.39 -4.44 -13.63
N GLY A 425 -7.69 -4.48 -12.55
CA GLY A 425 -7.10 -3.39 -11.79
C GLY A 425 -6.92 -3.84 -10.35
N ILE A 426 -6.24 -3.05 -9.58
CA ILE A 426 -6.16 -3.18 -8.14
C ILE A 426 -6.87 -1.95 -7.57
N ASP A 427 -7.84 -2.16 -6.69
CA ASP A 427 -8.36 -1.08 -5.88
C ASP A 427 -7.31 -0.72 -4.84
N MET A 428 -6.55 0.34 -5.15
CA MET A 428 -5.49 0.80 -4.25
C MET A 428 -6.05 1.42 -2.98
N SER A 429 -7.33 1.85 -2.99
CA SER A 429 -7.98 2.27 -1.75
C SER A 429 -8.06 1.10 -0.77
N ASP A 430 -8.31 -0.10 -1.27
CA ASP A 430 -8.25 -1.32 -0.47
C ASP A 430 -6.80 -1.67 -0.08
N ALA A 431 -5.82 -1.51 -0.98
CA ALA A 431 -4.42 -1.73 -0.66
C ALA A 431 -3.92 -0.77 0.43
N TYR A 432 -4.24 0.53 0.35
CA TYR A 432 -3.86 1.50 1.39
C TYR A 432 -4.67 1.40 2.68
N LYS A 433 -5.88 0.84 2.64
CA LYS A 433 -6.73 0.64 3.84
C LYS A 433 -6.50 -0.70 4.52
N HIS A 434 -6.30 -1.76 3.73
CA HIS A 434 -6.31 -3.15 4.20
C HIS A 434 -4.96 -3.85 4.04
N ASP A 435 -4.08 -3.38 3.14
CA ASP A 435 -2.74 -3.93 3.00
C ASP A 435 -1.83 -3.34 4.06
N HIS A 436 -1.23 -4.21 4.86
CA HIS A 436 -0.34 -3.82 5.94
C HIS A 436 0.88 -3.02 5.46
N VAL A 437 1.33 -3.21 4.22
CA VAL A 437 2.55 -2.55 3.70
C VAL A 437 2.34 -1.07 3.39
N LEU A 438 1.23 -0.70 2.76
CA LEU A 438 1.00 0.65 2.24
C LEU A 438 0.11 1.53 3.12
N LYS A 439 -0.47 0.98 4.20
CA LYS A 439 -1.39 1.74 5.04
C LYS A 439 -0.69 2.88 5.77
N GLY A 440 -1.20 4.10 5.60
CA GLY A 440 -0.78 5.30 6.35
C GLY A 440 0.57 5.90 5.96
N ILE A 441 1.24 5.39 4.91
CA ILE A 441 2.60 5.87 4.55
C ILE A 441 2.62 7.21 3.82
N LEU A 442 1.52 7.65 3.24
CA LEU A 442 1.48 8.83 2.37
C LEU A 442 1.74 10.15 3.08
N CYS A 443 1.56 10.20 4.40
CA CYS A 443 1.77 11.39 5.23
C CYS A 443 3.06 11.29 6.07
N LEU A 444 3.93 10.35 5.77
CA LEU A 444 5.20 10.17 6.47
C LEU A 444 6.32 11.00 5.82
N PRO A 445 7.36 11.38 6.58
CA PRO A 445 8.62 11.83 6.00
C PRO A 445 9.16 10.83 4.97
N LEU A 446 9.82 11.31 3.92
CA LEU A 446 10.22 10.45 2.80
C LEU A 446 11.09 9.25 3.23
N SER A 447 12.05 9.48 4.13
CA SER A 447 12.86 8.40 4.72
C SER A 447 12.02 7.40 5.50
N ALA A 448 10.98 7.88 6.18
CA ALA A 448 10.05 7.01 6.90
C ALA A 448 9.19 6.17 5.94
N ILE A 449 8.80 6.69 4.77
CA ILE A 449 8.13 5.90 3.73
C ILE A 449 8.99 4.68 3.39
N VAL A 450 10.28 4.89 3.12
CA VAL A 450 11.22 3.80 2.79
C VAL A 450 11.37 2.83 3.96
N LYS A 451 11.64 3.35 5.17
CA LYS A 451 11.86 2.54 6.38
C LYS A 451 10.65 1.71 6.75
N VAL A 452 9.47 2.33 6.79
CA VAL A 452 8.22 1.68 7.18
C VAL A 452 7.78 0.65 6.13
N THR A 453 7.88 0.98 4.84
CA THR A 453 7.58 0.00 3.77
C THR A 453 8.54 -1.18 3.82
N PHE A 454 9.84 -0.96 4.06
CA PHE A 454 10.82 -2.03 4.21
C PHE A 454 10.46 -2.95 5.38
N ASN A 455 10.26 -2.41 6.58
CA ASN A 455 9.95 -3.20 7.78
C ASN A 455 8.65 -4.01 7.61
N ARG A 456 7.61 -3.37 7.07
CA ARG A 456 6.33 -4.04 6.81
C ARG A 456 6.45 -5.11 5.73
N MET A 457 7.27 -4.91 4.71
CA MET A 457 7.56 -5.96 3.73
C MET A 457 8.27 -7.15 4.37
N VAL A 458 9.23 -6.92 5.29
CA VAL A 458 9.89 -7.99 6.05
C VAL A 458 8.86 -8.84 6.77
N GLU A 459 7.96 -8.22 7.53
CA GLU A 459 6.91 -8.90 8.27
C GLU A 459 5.90 -9.60 7.34
N TYR A 460 5.46 -8.92 6.30
CA TYR A 460 4.51 -9.45 5.33
C TYR A 460 5.05 -10.71 4.63
N PHE A 461 6.32 -10.65 4.18
CA PHE A 461 6.98 -11.81 3.57
C PHE A 461 7.16 -12.96 4.55
N LYS A 462 7.55 -12.68 5.80
CA LYS A 462 7.69 -13.69 6.85
C LYS A 462 6.38 -14.42 7.12
N ASN A 463 5.29 -13.68 7.32
CA ASN A 463 3.98 -14.24 7.65
C ASN A 463 3.39 -15.01 6.47
N THR A 464 3.49 -14.44 5.25
CA THR A 464 2.96 -15.09 4.05
C THR A 464 3.79 -16.33 3.66
N SER A 465 5.10 -16.31 3.86
CA SER A 465 5.98 -17.48 3.66
C SER A 465 5.60 -18.63 4.61
N ALA A 466 5.34 -18.33 5.87
CA ALA A 466 4.91 -19.35 6.85
C ALA A 466 3.59 -20.00 6.41
N ALA A 467 2.58 -19.20 6.05
CA ALA A 467 1.29 -19.70 5.56
C ALA A 467 1.41 -20.50 4.24
N ALA A 468 2.29 -20.07 3.32
CA ALA A 468 2.55 -20.79 2.08
C ALA A 468 3.19 -22.15 2.32
N ASN A 469 4.16 -22.23 3.24
CA ASN A 469 4.83 -23.48 3.61
C ASN A 469 3.86 -24.47 4.30
N GLU A 470 3.00 -23.97 5.18
CA GLU A 470 1.94 -24.77 5.79
C GLU A 470 1.01 -25.38 4.72
N ALA A 471 0.56 -24.59 3.76
CA ALA A 471 -0.27 -25.05 2.65
C ALA A 471 0.45 -26.08 1.76
N ILE A 472 1.76 -25.95 1.53
CA ILE A 472 2.56 -26.88 0.73
C ILE A 472 2.74 -28.22 1.45
N ASN A 473 2.97 -28.17 2.75
CA ASN A 473 3.21 -29.38 3.55
C ASN A 473 1.94 -30.18 3.85
N ASN A 474 0.77 -29.63 3.60
CA ASN A 474 -0.50 -30.31 3.79
C ASN A 474 -0.92 -31.05 2.51
N PRO A 475 -0.87 -32.41 2.48
CA PRO A 475 -1.19 -33.18 1.28
C PRO A 475 -2.67 -33.09 0.85
N ALA A 476 -3.56 -32.61 1.73
CA ALA A 476 -4.97 -32.38 1.40
C ALA A 476 -5.18 -31.14 0.54
N ILE A 477 -4.24 -30.18 0.58
CA ILE A 477 -4.31 -28.92 -0.14
C ILE A 477 -3.69 -29.10 -1.54
N LYS A 478 -4.46 -28.84 -2.58
CA LYS A 478 -4.01 -28.97 -3.99
C LYS A 478 -3.66 -27.61 -4.62
N PHE A 479 -4.29 -26.56 -4.18
CA PHE A 479 -4.13 -25.21 -4.70
C PHE A 479 -4.10 -24.19 -3.54
N PRO A 480 -3.58 -22.97 -3.78
CA PRO A 480 -3.73 -21.87 -2.84
C PRO A 480 -5.21 -21.66 -2.45
N GLN A 481 -5.47 -21.26 -1.21
CA GLN A 481 -6.82 -21.28 -0.62
C GLN A 481 -7.88 -20.57 -1.47
N ARG A 482 -7.64 -19.32 -1.88
CA ARG A 482 -8.61 -18.56 -2.71
C ARG A 482 -8.86 -19.21 -4.07
N VAL A 483 -7.85 -19.89 -4.62
CA VAL A 483 -7.99 -20.64 -5.87
C VAL A 483 -8.79 -21.91 -5.63
N GLN A 484 -8.52 -22.64 -4.53
CA GLN A 484 -9.23 -23.84 -4.13
C GLN A 484 -10.73 -23.55 -3.96
N ASP A 485 -11.08 -22.51 -3.18
CA ASP A 485 -12.48 -22.11 -2.96
C ASP A 485 -13.19 -21.81 -4.28
N GLY A 486 -12.52 -21.07 -5.16
CA GLY A 486 -13.06 -20.76 -6.48
C GLY A 486 -13.20 -21.99 -7.40
N MET A 487 -12.33 -23.00 -7.22
CA MET A 487 -12.42 -24.27 -7.98
C MET A 487 -13.52 -25.16 -7.44
N ASP A 488 -13.72 -25.22 -6.13
CA ASP A 488 -14.76 -26.04 -5.49
C ASP A 488 -16.16 -25.56 -5.88
N LEU A 489 -16.40 -24.25 -5.88
CA LEU A 489 -17.65 -23.66 -6.38
C LEU A 489 -17.91 -24.02 -7.86
N LYS A 490 -16.85 -24.06 -8.68
CA LYS A 490 -16.98 -24.47 -10.09
C LYS A 490 -17.19 -25.98 -10.22
N MET A 491 -16.60 -26.79 -9.34
CA MET A 491 -16.79 -28.24 -9.33
C MET A 491 -18.24 -28.60 -8.97
N GLN A 492 -18.84 -27.93 -7.98
CA GLN A 492 -20.26 -28.09 -7.68
C GLN A 492 -21.14 -27.84 -8.92
N LYS A 493 -20.86 -26.73 -9.65
CA LYS A 493 -21.55 -26.45 -10.93
C LYS A 493 -21.25 -27.48 -12.02
N ALA A 494 -20.02 -28.00 -12.06
CA ALA A 494 -19.61 -28.99 -13.05
C ALA A 494 -20.37 -30.30 -12.91
N ARG A 495 -20.69 -30.75 -11.69
CA ARG A 495 -21.49 -31.96 -11.40
C ARG A 495 -22.90 -31.88 -11.98
N MET A 496 -23.44 -30.67 -12.19
CA MET A 496 -24.77 -30.43 -12.75
C MET A 496 -24.78 -30.38 -14.28
N HIS A 497 -23.62 -30.48 -14.93
CA HIS A 497 -23.51 -30.40 -16.37
C HIS A 497 -23.56 -31.77 -17.01
N GLN A 498 -24.32 -31.90 -18.09
CA GLN A 498 -24.29 -33.11 -18.95
C GLN A 498 -23.21 -32.91 -20.02
N VAL A 499 -22.39 -33.94 -20.23
CA VAL A 499 -21.27 -33.89 -21.19
C VAL A 499 -21.52 -34.93 -22.29
N ILE A 500 -21.53 -34.45 -23.54
CA ILE A 500 -21.73 -35.28 -24.74
C ILE A 500 -20.42 -35.28 -25.52
N CYS A 501 -19.85 -36.44 -25.76
CA CYS A 501 -18.67 -36.60 -26.61
C CYS A 501 -19.11 -36.60 -28.09
N MET A 502 -18.54 -35.71 -28.89
CA MET A 502 -18.89 -35.54 -30.30
C MET A 502 -18.06 -36.42 -31.24
N ASN A 503 -16.91 -36.94 -30.81
CA ASN A 503 -16.05 -37.81 -31.58
C ASN A 503 -15.55 -39.00 -30.72
N PRO A 504 -16.42 -40.02 -30.44
CA PRO A 504 -16.11 -41.10 -29.49
C PRO A 504 -15.00 -42.04 -29.95
N LYS A 505 -14.64 -42.04 -31.24
CA LYS A 505 -13.59 -42.93 -31.78
C LYS A 505 -12.17 -42.61 -31.27
N ASN A 506 -11.94 -41.45 -30.68
CA ASN A 506 -10.63 -41.02 -30.20
C ASN A 506 -10.36 -41.32 -28.71
N LYS A 507 -10.93 -42.39 -28.16
CA LYS A 507 -10.68 -42.77 -26.75
C LYS A 507 -9.24 -43.22 -26.46
N ASN A 508 -8.46 -43.63 -27.48
CA ASN A 508 -7.12 -44.21 -27.32
C ASN A 508 -6.02 -43.51 -28.14
N VAL A 509 -6.14 -42.22 -28.44
CA VAL A 509 -5.11 -41.57 -29.26
C VAL A 509 -3.93 -41.17 -28.43
N VAL A 510 -2.89 -41.95 -28.53
CA VAL A 510 -1.51 -41.64 -28.17
C VAL A 510 -0.81 -41.34 -29.49
N LEU A 511 -0.38 -40.16 -29.75
CA LEU A 511 0.39 -39.69 -30.90
C LEU A 511 -0.43 -39.17 -32.12
N GLY A 512 -0.62 -37.84 -32.11
CA GLY A 512 -1.13 -37.09 -33.24
C GLY A 512 -1.70 -35.74 -32.76
N ASP A 513 -1.82 -34.72 -33.64
CA ASP A 513 -2.49 -33.43 -33.34
C ASP A 513 -4.01 -33.60 -33.16
N ASP A 514 -4.42 -34.35 -32.16
CA ASP A 514 -5.81 -34.77 -31.96
C ASP A 514 -6.60 -33.80 -31.08
N VAL A 515 -7.78 -33.48 -31.58
CA VAL A 515 -8.74 -32.62 -30.91
C VAL A 515 -9.97 -33.40 -30.48
N ALA A 516 -10.11 -33.66 -29.17
CA ALA A 516 -11.34 -34.20 -28.61
C ALA A 516 -12.38 -33.07 -28.45
N LYS A 517 -13.58 -33.32 -29.05
CA LYS A 517 -14.68 -32.32 -29.05
C LYS A 517 -15.81 -32.80 -28.16
N TYR A 518 -16.27 -31.90 -27.26
CA TYR A 518 -17.36 -32.14 -26.33
C TYR A 518 -18.38 -31.01 -26.42
N VAL A 519 -19.63 -31.32 -26.22
CA VAL A 519 -20.71 -30.39 -25.95
C VAL A 519 -21.12 -30.56 -24.49
N VAL A 520 -21.07 -29.49 -23.74
CA VAL A 520 -21.49 -29.46 -22.34
C VAL A 520 -22.82 -28.72 -22.24
N GLN A 521 -23.85 -29.41 -21.80
CA GLN A 521 -25.16 -28.80 -21.54
C GLN A 521 -25.20 -28.29 -20.11
N SER A 522 -25.45 -27.00 -19.98
CA SER A 522 -25.57 -26.28 -18.71
C SER A 522 -26.94 -25.60 -18.67
N GLY A 523 -27.94 -26.28 -18.11
CA GLY A 523 -29.35 -25.89 -18.26
C GLY A 523 -29.76 -25.87 -19.73
N HIS A 524 -30.32 -24.76 -20.21
CA HIS A 524 -30.72 -24.61 -21.62
C HIS A 524 -29.56 -24.24 -22.58
N LYS A 525 -28.34 -23.99 -22.05
CA LYS A 525 -27.20 -23.55 -22.86
C LYS A 525 -26.29 -24.71 -23.24
N ARG A 526 -25.91 -24.78 -24.50
CA ARG A 526 -24.88 -25.71 -25.03
C ARG A 526 -23.56 -24.97 -25.17
N VAL A 527 -22.48 -25.54 -24.60
CA VAL A 527 -21.15 -24.93 -24.57
C VAL A 527 -20.15 -25.92 -25.17
N ALA A 528 -19.43 -25.51 -26.21
CA ALA A 528 -18.41 -26.34 -26.83
C ALA A 528 -17.11 -26.33 -26.02
N VAL A 529 -16.57 -27.51 -25.76
CA VAL A 529 -15.27 -27.74 -25.14
C VAL A 529 -14.40 -28.55 -26.08
N ARG A 530 -13.17 -28.11 -26.30
CA ARG A 530 -12.16 -28.84 -27.10
C ARG A 530 -10.93 -29.08 -26.26
N LEU A 531 -10.45 -30.31 -26.25
CA LEU A 531 -9.21 -30.72 -25.61
C LEU A 531 -8.18 -31.02 -26.69
N TYR A 532 -7.00 -30.43 -26.60
CA TYR A 532 -5.89 -30.58 -27.53
C TYR A 532 -4.77 -31.32 -26.85
N THR A 533 -4.24 -32.35 -27.54
CA THR A 533 -3.06 -33.07 -27.12
C THR A 533 -2.01 -32.90 -28.21
N LYS A 534 -0.91 -32.25 -27.92
CA LYS A 534 0.20 -32.08 -28.87
C LYS A 534 1.44 -32.76 -28.34
N SER A 535 1.94 -33.71 -29.08
CA SER A 535 3.25 -34.32 -28.84
C SER A 535 4.33 -33.32 -29.28
N THR A 536 5.20 -32.93 -28.35
CA THR A 536 6.37 -32.08 -28.68
C THR A 536 7.60 -32.97 -28.46
N GLY A 537 8.09 -33.56 -29.50
CA GLY A 537 9.36 -34.30 -29.44
C GLY A 537 9.63 -35.10 -30.70
N THR A 538 10.65 -34.71 -31.45
CA THR A 538 11.49 -35.65 -32.23
C THR A 538 12.14 -36.62 -31.23
N MET A 539 12.02 -37.94 -31.51
CA MET A 539 12.77 -38.99 -30.78
C MET A 539 14.26 -38.62 -30.77
N LYS A 540 14.77 -38.16 -29.66
CA LYS A 540 16.18 -38.26 -29.31
C LYS A 540 16.29 -39.31 -28.22
N ASN A 541 17.16 -40.25 -28.42
CA ASN A 541 17.45 -41.39 -27.57
C ASN A 541 17.46 -41.02 -26.08
N SER A 542 16.69 -41.79 -25.28
CA SER A 542 16.62 -41.65 -23.81
C SER A 542 15.97 -40.41 -23.23
N GLY A 543 14.65 -40.36 -23.19
CA GLY A 543 13.89 -39.35 -22.44
C GLY A 543 12.48 -39.17 -22.94
N GLY A 544 11.51 -39.41 -22.08
CA GLY A 544 10.09 -39.47 -22.40
C GLY A 544 9.56 -38.28 -23.20
N CYS A 545 8.66 -38.55 -24.11
CA CYS A 545 7.91 -37.58 -24.90
C CYS A 545 7.09 -36.67 -23.99
N THR A 546 7.37 -35.34 -23.98
CA THR A 546 6.55 -34.38 -23.22
C THR A 546 5.30 -34.03 -24.01
N VAL A 547 4.15 -34.39 -23.46
CA VAL A 547 2.85 -34.11 -24.06
C VAL A 547 2.28 -32.80 -23.53
N LYS A 548 2.16 -31.79 -24.37
CA LYS A 548 1.47 -30.54 -24.02
C LYS A 548 -0.04 -30.69 -24.22
N LYS A 549 -0.78 -30.59 -23.12
CA LYS A 549 -2.25 -30.62 -23.14
C LYS A 549 -2.80 -29.18 -23.06
N ARG A 550 -3.77 -28.85 -23.91
CA ARG A 550 -4.49 -27.57 -23.92
C ARG A 550 -5.99 -27.81 -23.95
N ALA A 551 -6.76 -26.87 -23.44
CA ALA A 551 -8.22 -26.89 -23.57
C ALA A 551 -8.72 -25.54 -24.04
N ALA A 552 -9.86 -25.57 -24.79
CA ALA A 552 -10.61 -24.36 -25.15
C ALA A 552 -12.07 -24.59 -24.79
N CYS A 553 -12.74 -23.53 -24.37
CA CYS A 553 -14.15 -23.53 -24.04
C CYS A 553 -14.82 -22.27 -24.64
N SER A 554 -15.95 -22.43 -25.30
CA SER A 554 -16.67 -21.29 -25.90
C SER A 554 -17.16 -20.26 -24.87
N CYS A 555 -17.11 -20.58 -23.57
CA CYS A 555 -17.38 -19.61 -22.51
C CYS A 555 -16.24 -18.61 -22.25
N ASN A 556 -15.09 -18.76 -22.90
CA ASN A 556 -13.87 -17.96 -22.80
C ASN A 556 -13.18 -17.90 -21.41
N LYS A 557 -13.81 -18.39 -20.34
CA LYS A 557 -13.27 -18.26 -18.97
C LYS A 557 -11.89 -18.89 -18.81
N LEU A 558 -11.65 -20.08 -19.40
CA LEU A 558 -10.34 -20.72 -19.34
C LEU A 558 -9.27 -19.86 -20.03
N ARG A 559 -9.57 -19.35 -21.23
CA ARG A 559 -8.67 -18.50 -22.01
C ARG A 559 -8.29 -17.23 -21.26
N LEU A 560 -9.30 -16.51 -20.73
CA LEU A 560 -9.13 -15.19 -20.13
C LEU A 560 -8.57 -15.24 -18.69
N LEU A 561 -8.92 -16.29 -17.94
CA LEU A 561 -8.54 -16.41 -16.53
C LEU A 561 -7.39 -17.41 -16.29
N HIS A 562 -6.99 -18.15 -17.32
CA HIS A 562 -5.97 -19.22 -17.23
C HIS A 562 -6.27 -20.27 -16.15
N ARG A 563 -7.56 -20.42 -15.79
CA ARG A 563 -8.10 -21.39 -14.81
C ARG A 563 -9.29 -22.14 -15.44
N PRO A 564 -9.43 -23.47 -15.22
CA PRO A 564 -10.56 -24.22 -15.74
C PRO A 564 -11.91 -23.62 -15.34
N CYS A 565 -12.84 -23.60 -16.30
CA CYS A 565 -14.25 -23.30 -16.02
C CYS A 565 -15.02 -24.58 -15.67
N SER A 566 -16.23 -24.47 -15.12
CA SER A 566 -17.07 -25.62 -14.79
C SER A 566 -17.31 -26.59 -15.96
N HIS A 567 -17.40 -26.06 -17.19
CA HIS A 567 -17.58 -26.91 -18.40
C HIS A 567 -16.35 -27.78 -18.68
N VAL A 568 -15.14 -27.22 -18.59
CA VAL A 568 -13.89 -28.00 -18.74
C VAL A 568 -13.74 -28.99 -17.59
N MET A 569 -14.11 -28.60 -16.37
CA MET A 569 -14.06 -29.46 -15.20
C MET A 569 -15.02 -30.65 -15.33
N ALA A 570 -16.22 -30.45 -15.86
CA ALA A 570 -17.18 -31.53 -16.14
C ALA A 570 -16.62 -32.55 -17.15
N VAL A 571 -16.00 -32.05 -18.24
CA VAL A 571 -15.33 -32.95 -19.21
C VAL A 571 -14.17 -33.70 -18.56
N CYS A 572 -13.33 -33.03 -17.77
CA CYS A 572 -12.21 -33.64 -17.06
C CYS A 572 -12.69 -34.77 -16.11
N SER A 573 -13.78 -34.53 -15.36
CA SER A 573 -14.38 -35.50 -14.46
C SER A 573 -14.86 -36.73 -15.21
N GLN A 574 -15.52 -36.58 -16.39
CA GLN A 574 -16.02 -37.68 -17.19
C GLN A 574 -14.91 -38.55 -17.77
N ILE A 575 -13.78 -37.94 -18.18
CA ILE A 575 -12.66 -38.66 -18.81
C ILE A 575 -11.55 -39.07 -17.84
N GLY A 576 -11.72 -38.83 -16.53
CA GLY A 576 -10.75 -39.20 -15.50
C GLY A 576 -9.43 -38.40 -15.55
N VAL A 577 -9.44 -37.15 -16.10
CA VAL A 577 -8.25 -36.31 -16.19
C VAL A 577 -8.27 -35.25 -15.09
N SER A 578 -7.13 -35.04 -14.43
CA SER A 578 -7.03 -33.97 -13.42
C SER A 578 -7.24 -32.59 -14.04
N THR A 579 -8.06 -31.78 -13.38
CA THR A 579 -8.33 -30.39 -13.78
C THR A 579 -7.09 -29.49 -13.72
N SER A 580 -6.11 -29.83 -12.86
CA SER A 580 -4.83 -29.14 -12.76
C SER A 580 -4.03 -29.16 -14.07
N THR A 581 -4.26 -30.17 -14.93
CA THR A 581 -3.64 -30.28 -16.28
C THR A 581 -3.88 -29.03 -17.15
N TYR A 582 -5.02 -28.37 -16.98
CA TYR A 582 -5.43 -27.19 -17.76
C TYR A 582 -5.34 -25.87 -16.99
N MET A 583 -4.70 -25.90 -15.82
CA MET A 583 -4.46 -24.71 -15.02
C MET A 583 -3.08 -24.12 -15.32
N SER A 584 -2.98 -22.79 -15.36
CA SER A 584 -1.69 -22.13 -15.46
C SER A 584 -0.85 -22.39 -14.20
N ARG A 585 0.46 -22.60 -14.38
CA ARG A 585 1.44 -22.79 -13.31
C ARG A 585 1.44 -21.66 -12.27
N TYR A 586 1.02 -20.45 -12.67
CA TYR A 586 0.93 -19.29 -11.78
C TYR A 586 -0.13 -19.43 -10.68
N TYR A 587 -0.90 -20.50 -10.65
CA TYR A 587 -1.88 -20.82 -9.61
C TYR A 587 -1.51 -22.08 -8.82
N SER A 588 -0.27 -22.53 -8.90
CA SER A 588 0.20 -23.72 -8.17
C SER A 588 0.77 -23.36 -6.80
N LEU A 589 0.74 -24.32 -5.87
CA LEU A 589 1.38 -24.20 -4.55
C LEU A 589 2.90 -23.98 -4.66
N SER A 590 3.56 -24.62 -5.63
CA SER A 590 5.00 -24.43 -5.85
C SER A 590 5.34 -22.99 -6.25
N TYR A 591 4.48 -22.35 -7.06
CA TYR A 591 4.64 -20.94 -7.40
C TYR A 591 4.34 -20.02 -6.22
N LEU A 592 3.33 -20.36 -5.39
CA LEU A 592 3.06 -19.65 -4.14
C LEU A 592 4.28 -19.69 -3.21
N GLY A 593 4.83 -20.87 -2.93
CA GLY A 593 6.01 -21.01 -2.06
C GLY A 593 7.22 -20.27 -2.60
N ASN A 594 7.50 -20.42 -3.91
CA ASN A 594 8.63 -19.72 -4.53
C ASN A 594 8.47 -18.19 -4.53
N THR A 595 7.24 -17.67 -4.62
CA THR A 595 6.98 -16.23 -4.51
C THR A 595 7.49 -15.67 -3.18
N TRP A 596 7.25 -16.38 -2.09
CA TRP A 596 7.54 -15.91 -0.74
C TRP A 596 8.80 -16.53 -0.11
N SER A 597 9.62 -17.25 -0.90
CA SER A 597 10.81 -17.98 -0.39
C SER A 597 11.99 -17.10 -0.07
N ALA A 598 12.11 -15.92 -0.69
CA ALA A 598 13.24 -15.03 -0.47
C ALA A 598 13.15 -14.33 0.90
N LYS A 599 14.23 -14.45 1.68
CA LYS A 599 14.32 -13.89 3.04
C LYS A 599 14.91 -12.49 2.99
N PHE A 600 14.43 -11.62 3.86
CA PHE A 600 15.04 -10.33 4.13
C PHE A 600 16.16 -10.47 5.16
N VAL A 601 17.18 -9.67 4.97
CA VAL A 601 18.22 -9.44 5.98
C VAL A 601 18.00 -8.04 6.53
N LEU A 602 17.81 -7.95 7.86
CA LEU A 602 17.74 -6.66 8.55
C LEU A 602 19.15 -6.08 8.60
N PRO A 603 19.33 -4.82 8.31
CA PRO A 603 20.60 -4.14 8.46
C PRO A 603 21.01 -4.14 9.96
N ASP A 604 22.25 -4.52 10.26
CA ASP A 604 22.73 -4.80 11.63
C ASP A 604 22.68 -3.61 12.59
N ASN A 605 22.69 -2.37 12.11
CA ASN A 605 22.44 -1.17 12.90
C ASN A 605 21.97 -0.02 12.00
N LEU A 606 20.74 0.42 12.14
CA LEU A 606 20.23 1.62 11.46
C LEU A 606 21.01 2.90 11.85
N HIS A 607 21.69 2.90 13.01
CA HIS A 607 22.55 3.99 13.45
C HIS A 607 23.89 4.04 12.71
N ASP A 608 24.42 2.93 12.23
CA ASP A 608 25.70 2.90 11.50
C ASP A 608 25.61 3.52 10.10
N TYR A 609 24.38 3.72 9.58
CA TYR A 609 24.19 4.44 8.31
C TYR A 609 24.50 5.94 8.39
N HIS A 610 24.51 6.52 9.59
CA HIS A 610 25.01 7.88 9.77
C HIS A 610 26.51 8.01 9.48
N GLN A 611 27.25 6.90 9.48
CA GLN A 611 28.70 6.86 9.16
C GLN A 611 28.97 6.69 7.65
N LEU A 612 27.96 6.36 6.84
CA LEU A 612 28.12 6.38 5.40
C LEU A 612 28.14 7.83 4.94
N ILE A 613 29.34 8.39 4.84
CA ILE A 613 29.59 9.75 4.39
C ILE A 613 29.13 9.84 2.93
N ASP A 614 28.05 10.56 2.68
CA ASP A 614 27.72 10.97 1.33
C ASP A 614 28.55 12.22 0.99
N GLN A 615 29.09 12.26 -0.21
CA GLN A 615 29.83 13.41 -0.71
C GLN A 615 28.96 14.66 -0.89
N PHE A 616 27.63 14.47 -0.89
CA PHE A 616 26.66 15.50 -1.19
C PHE A 616 25.54 15.56 -0.16
N SER A 617 25.05 16.75 0.10
CA SER A 617 23.78 16.99 0.82
C SER A 617 22.66 17.18 -0.19
N TYR A 618 21.53 16.51 0.05
CA TYR A 618 20.36 16.58 -0.84
C TYR A 618 19.34 17.57 -0.35
N ILE A 619 18.81 18.36 -1.26
CA ILE A 619 17.66 19.25 -1.04
C ILE A 619 16.58 18.93 -2.09
N TYR A 620 15.34 19.18 -1.74
CA TYR A 620 14.21 18.97 -2.64
C TYR A 620 14.07 20.13 -3.61
N SER A 621 13.97 19.84 -4.89
CA SER A 621 13.61 20.80 -5.92
C SER A 621 12.16 20.52 -6.34
N SER A 622 11.21 21.31 -5.86
CA SER A 622 9.94 21.41 -6.57
C SER A 622 9.90 22.75 -7.28
N GLU A 623 9.53 22.76 -8.54
CA GLU A 623 9.21 23.99 -9.27
C GLU A 623 8.00 24.73 -8.66
N SER A 624 7.31 24.14 -7.70
CA SER A 624 6.18 24.68 -7.00
C SER A 624 6.51 25.02 -5.55
N LYS A 625 6.74 26.31 -5.28
CA LYS A 625 6.51 27.05 -4.02
C LYS A 625 6.96 26.44 -2.65
N MET A 626 7.85 25.46 -2.58
CA MET A 626 8.47 25.10 -1.30
C MET A 626 9.67 26.01 -1.04
N PRO A 627 9.82 26.57 0.18
CA PRO A 627 11.04 27.26 0.53
C PRO A 627 12.20 26.25 0.47
N THR A 628 13.14 26.49 -0.41
CA THR A 628 14.40 25.77 -0.45
C THR A 628 15.21 26.22 0.75
N TRP A 629 15.11 25.46 1.83
CA TRP A 629 15.88 25.72 3.04
C TRP A 629 17.29 25.16 2.89
N ILE A 630 18.31 26.01 3.11
CA ILE A 630 19.71 25.60 3.08
C ILE A 630 20.17 25.31 4.50
N PRO A 631 20.87 24.18 4.77
CA PRO A 631 21.32 23.85 6.12
C PRO A 631 22.27 24.88 6.71
N ASP A 632 22.27 24.98 8.04
CA ASP A 632 23.10 25.90 8.83
C ASP A 632 24.60 25.86 8.49
N LYS A 633 25.11 24.70 8.05
CA LYS A 633 26.51 24.57 7.61
C LYS A 633 26.90 25.51 6.45
N LYS A 634 25.94 26.09 5.74
CA LYS A 634 26.22 27.07 4.68
C LYS A 634 26.13 28.52 5.12
N LEU A 635 25.63 28.81 6.32
CA LEU A 635 25.77 30.11 6.93
C LEU A 635 27.25 30.49 7.09
N GLU A 636 28.14 29.52 7.34
CA GLU A 636 29.60 29.74 7.41
C GLU A 636 30.21 30.15 6.08
N CYS A 637 29.55 29.84 4.97
CA CYS A 637 30.01 30.19 3.61
C CYS A 637 29.38 31.48 3.05
N GLY A 638 28.60 32.21 3.84
CA GLY A 638 27.99 33.49 3.43
C GLY A 638 26.86 33.39 2.41
N LEU A 639 26.28 32.19 2.23
CA LEU A 639 25.15 31.97 1.32
C LEU A 639 23.82 32.28 2.04
N PRO A 640 22.79 32.79 1.33
CA PRO A 640 21.50 33.07 1.92
C PRO A 640 20.86 31.81 2.49
N VAL A 641 20.32 31.91 3.72
CA VAL A 641 19.67 30.81 4.47
C VAL A 641 18.38 30.37 3.80
N PHE A 642 17.76 31.24 3.04
CA PHE A 642 16.53 30.99 2.32
C PHE A 642 16.75 31.32 0.84
N LEU A 643 16.65 30.30 0.01
CA LEU A 643 16.20 30.50 -1.36
C LEU A 643 14.66 30.54 -1.30
N THR A 644 14.11 31.50 -0.57
CA THR A 644 12.70 31.76 -0.70
C THR A 644 12.50 32.41 -2.03
N SER A 645 11.56 31.93 -2.73
CA SER A 645 10.89 32.69 -3.77
C SER A 645 10.17 33.88 -3.13
N ASP A 646 10.88 34.94 -2.77
CA ASP A 646 10.31 36.29 -2.77
C ASP A 646 10.03 36.73 -4.21
N PHE A 647 9.53 35.83 -5.00
CA PHE A 647 8.69 36.12 -6.16
C PHE A 647 7.26 36.24 -5.67
N THR A 648 7.03 37.16 -4.73
CA THR A 648 5.74 37.80 -4.64
C THR A 648 5.61 38.65 -5.90
N GLU A 649 4.57 38.34 -6.64
CA GLU A 649 3.91 39.22 -7.59
C GLU A 649 4.31 40.70 -7.46
N THR A 650 5.29 41.12 -8.21
CA THR A 650 5.30 42.46 -8.73
C THR A 650 4.78 42.34 -10.15
N GLY A 651 3.46 42.42 -10.24
CA GLY A 651 2.81 42.83 -11.46
C GLY A 651 3.41 44.17 -11.86
N THR A 652 4.19 44.17 -12.88
CA THR A 652 4.44 45.32 -13.70
C THR A 652 3.98 44.97 -15.09
N ASP A 653 2.81 45.48 -15.42
CA ASP A 653 2.40 45.74 -16.77
C ASP A 653 3.60 46.33 -17.53
N VAL A 654 4.09 45.63 -18.50
CA VAL A 654 4.88 46.17 -19.57
C VAL A 654 4.03 46.13 -20.80
N GLU A 655 3.50 47.32 -21.10
CA GLU A 655 2.84 47.63 -22.36
C GLU A 655 3.65 47.12 -23.56
N GLU A 656 2.91 46.57 -24.50
CA GLU A 656 3.29 46.45 -25.90
C GLU A 656 3.77 47.79 -26.43
N GLN A 657 4.98 47.84 -26.96
CA GLN A 657 5.32 48.73 -28.07
C GLN A 657 6.48 48.15 -28.88
N GLU A 658 6.11 47.86 -30.17
CA GLU A 658 6.89 47.60 -31.42
C GLU A 658 7.59 46.25 -31.54
#